data_4aa289f2a47fe9ba5633837f2cca2008
#
_entry.id   4aa289f2a47fe9ba5633837f2cca2008
#
_cell.length_a   1.000
_cell.length_b   1.000
_cell.length_c   1.000
_cell.angle_alpha   90.00
_cell.angle_beta   90.00
_cell.angle_gamma   90.00
#
_symmetry.space_group_name_H-M   'P 1'
#
loop_
_entity.id
_entity.type
_entity.pdbx_description
1 polymer ?
#
loop_
_entity_poly.entity_id
_entity_poly.type
_entity_poly.pdbx_seq_one_letter_code
_entity_poly.pdbx_strand_id
1 'polypeptide(L)'
;VVTGSRGRWLAVAVWLLIGAAGLLAHAHIDDVTAAGQSSFLPADSESTRALDALQRVSGGSEDVPVVIVFERHGGLSDGDLQAIGRIGDGLGKLELAGATPIVDPFSGEYRNELTKVARLAKGIGPVSRDGEAALLVLAIDAQNRGAVVKGVGQIRRYLRAHEQPGVHAYVTGPGGIAADLEAIASDAARTLLIATLGLVLLLLLLVYRAPILALLPLLVVGLAYLVATGIAYLLIKAGWITVNAEGTMLLLVLIFGAGTDYSLLLVHRYREELTLAGSQGGPRRSLPKSATEGTPLTPLQRAVRETRPALLASGGTVIAAMLVLLVANLESTHWLGPVLAIGIAVMLVASFTLLPALLSILGDRAFWPANPAGVADLGGPRRNLPIRDGGDPQDPPPKIWQRTADLVRRRSTRIIIIVLALLAVLCLGNLTNHETLGFGQGVTRATNSSRGTEALERHFPAGLGAPLTAVVKADEAPAARREMEKLDSVQLVLPAPAPGDAAEAVLVLVLHQDPYGSDAEAAVEEIRERLHAVAPGGLLGGITVENLDVEQTNSRDTKLIVPLVLLVVGLILIAVLRALVAPAYLIATVVASFAATLGLATFVFTDVFGMEGLAFNLELMSFIFLVALGVDYNIFLMTRAREEAAVRGTREGVLAALTGTGGVITGAGLILAGTFATLTLLPLEELVQVGATVAVGVLLDTFLVRALLIPAITYRLGDRAWWPSTTGTASDSPPRR
;
A
#
# COMPACT_ATOMS: atom_id res chain seq x y z
N VAL A 1 -2.23 -30.23 -19.67
CA VAL A 1 -3.56 -30.60 -19.15
C VAL A 1 -4.54 -29.44 -19.36
N VAL A 2 -4.23 -28.21 -18.95
CA VAL A 2 -5.14 -27.04 -18.99
C VAL A 2 -5.52 -26.60 -20.41
N THR A 3 -4.65 -26.79 -21.38
CA THR A 3 -4.87 -26.40 -22.80
C THR A 3 -5.57 -27.48 -23.64
N GLY A 4 -5.88 -28.65 -23.07
CA GLY A 4 -6.66 -29.72 -23.72
C GLY A 4 -8.13 -29.37 -23.85
N SER A 5 -8.86 -30.01 -24.79
CA SER A 5 -10.25 -29.69 -25.13
C SER A 5 -11.22 -29.69 -23.94
N ARG A 6 -11.08 -30.63 -22.99
CA ARG A 6 -11.87 -30.65 -21.75
C ARG A 6 -11.22 -29.86 -20.62
N GLY A 7 -9.88 -29.86 -20.52
CA GLY A 7 -9.14 -29.20 -19.44
C GLY A 7 -9.31 -27.68 -19.41
N ARG A 8 -9.40 -27.03 -20.58
CA ARG A 8 -9.62 -25.57 -20.67
C ARG A 8 -10.97 -25.12 -20.10
N TRP A 9 -12.05 -25.85 -20.40
CA TRP A 9 -13.38 -25.54 -19.89
C TRP A 9 -13.49 -25.84 -18.39
N LEU A 10 -12.87 -26.93 -17.92
CA LEU A 10 -12.80 -27.24 -16.50
C LEU A 10 -12.05 -26.15 -15.73
N ALA A 11 -10.91 -25.68 -16.24
CA ALA A 11 -10.15 -24.61 -15.59
C ALA A 11 -10.99 -23.32 -15.47
N VAL A 12 -11.66 -22.89 -16.54
CA VAL A 12 -12.52 -21.71 -16.52
C VAL A 12 -13.69 -21.90 -15.54
N ALA A 13 -14.35 -23.06 -15.56
CA ALA A 13 -15.47 -23.34 -14.66
C ALA A 13 -15.05 -23.32 -13.18
N VAL A 14 -13.89 -23.90 -12.85
CA VAL A 14 -13.34 -23.87 -11.48
C VAL A 14 -13.04 -22.45 -11.04
N TRP A 15 -12.39 -21.65 -11.90
CA TRP A 15 -12.08 -20.25 -11.57
C TRP A 15 -13.34 -19.39 -11.41
N LEU A 16 -14.36 -19.60 -12.24
CA LEU A 16 -15.64 -18.89 -12.11
C LEU A 16 -16.36 -19.27 -10.81
N LEU A 17 -16.33 -20.55 -10.44
CA LEU A 17 -16.98 -21.04 -9.22
C LEU A 17 -16.27 -20.48 -7.96
N ILE A 18 -14.93 -20.57 -7.91
CA ILE A 18 -14.14 -20.04 -6.79
C ILE A 18 -14.22 -18.50 -6.77
N GLY A 19 -14.22 -17.83 -7.94
CA GLY A 19 -14.39 -16.40 -8.04
C GLY A 19 -15.77 -15.92 -7.57
N ALA A 20 -16.84 -16.68 -7.85
CA ALA A 20 -18.17 -16.37 -7.33
C ALA A 20 -18.22 -16.52 -5.78
N ALA A 21 -17.60 -17.56 -5.23
CA ALA A 21 -17.46 -17.70 -3.78
C ALA A 21 -16.61 -16.54 -3.18
N GLY A 22 -15.55 -16.14 -3.86
CA GLY A 22 -14.72 -14.97 -3.48
C GLY A 22 -15.50 -13.66 -3.52
N LEU A 23 -16.39 -13.47 -4.49
CA LEU A 23 -17.26 -12.29 -4.57
C LEU A 23 -18.19 -12.18 -3.36
N LEU A 24 -18.78 -13.30 -2.93
CA LEU A 24 -19.61 -13.33 -1.73
C LEU A 24 -18.81 -13.02 -0.46
N ALA A 25 -17.60 -13.52 -0.36
CA ALA A 25 -16.69 -13.23 0.75
C ALA A 25 -16.23 -11.76 0.72
N HIS A 26 -15.91 -11.23 -0.46
CA HIS A 26 -15.51 -9.83 -0.64
C HIS A 26 -16.60 -8.85 -0.19
N ALA A 27 -17.88 -9.18 -0.41
CA ALA A 27 -18.99 -8.33 0.03
C ALA A 27 -19.10 -8.20 1.56
N HIS A 28 -18.44 -9.07 2.33
CA HIS A 28 -18.45 -9.07 3.80
C HIS A 28 -17.05 -8.82 4.40
N ILE A 29 -16.07 -8.41 3.59
CA ILE A 29 -14.71 -8.23 4.08
C ILE A 29 -14.61 -7.06 5.05
N ASP A 30 -15.36 -6.00 4.79
CA ASP A 30 -15.41 -4.79 5.64
C ASP A 30 -16.02 -5.08 7.02
N ASP A 31 -16.86 -6.11 7.14
CA ASP A 31 -17.44 -6.53 8.43
C ASP A 31 -16.40 -7.16 9.37
N VAL A 32 -15.26 -7.61 8.85
CA VAL A 32 -14.22 -8.36 9.60
C VAL A 32 -12.86 -7.65 9.61
N THR A 33 -12.70 -6.54 8.90
CA THR A 33 -11.45 -5.76 8.90
C THR A 33 -11.30 -4.99 10.22
N ALA A 34 -10.07 -4.93 10.71
CA ALA A 34 -9.75 -4.23 11.95
C ALA A 34 -9.82 -2.70 11.77
N ALA A 35 -10.23 -1.99 12.82
CA ALA A 35 -10.62 -0.58 12.79
C ALA A 35 -9.89 0.23 13.79
N GLY A 36 -9.11 0.17 14.52
CA GLY A 36 -8.43 1.08 15.46
C GLY A 36 -6.93 1.01 15.29
N GLN A 37 -6.25 2.09 15.59
CA GLN A 37 -4.80 2.12 15.55
C GLN A 37 -4.19 1.23 16.63
N SER A 38 -4.80 1.19 17.81
CA SER A 38 -4.43 0.32 18.91
C SER A 38 -4.46 -1.17 18.56
N SER A 39 -5.35 -1.57 17.61
CA SER A 39 -5.43 -2.97 17.14
C SER A 39 -4.20 -3.40 16.31
N PHE A 40 -3.32 -2.48 15.95
CA PHE A 40 -2.14 -2.75 15.12
C PHE A 40 -0.83 -2.62 15.87
N LEU A 41 -0.87 -2.08 17.09
CA LEU A 41 0.30 -2.01 17.97
C LEU A 41 0.56 -3.38 18.63
N PRO A 42 1.82 -3.68 18.95
CA PRO A 42 2.14 -4.84 19.77
C PRO A 42 1.40 -4.83 21.10
N ALA A 43 0.98 -6.00 21.57
CA ALA A 43 0.29 -6.14 22.86
C ALA A 43 1.14 -5.66 24.06
N ASP A 44 2.46 -5.60 23.90
CA ASP A 44 3.42 -5.14 24.91
C ASP A 44 3.72 -3.64 24.83
N SER A 45 3.19 -2.91 23.82
CA SER A 45 3.31 -1.44 23.77
C SER A 45 2.62 -0.80 24.97
N GLU A 46 3.14 0.34 25.42
CA GLU A 46 2.60 1.01 26.60
C GLU A 46 1.19 1.51 26.37
N SER A 47 0.92 2.11 25.20
CA SER A 47 -0.41 2.59 24.83
C SER A 47 -1.45 1.46 24.78
N THR A 48 -1.10 0.28 24.26
CA THR A 48 -2.00 -0.90 24.26
C THR A 48 -2.31 -1.37 25.67
N ARG A 49 -1.28 -1.48 26.54
CA ARG A 49 -1.46 -1.86 27.95
C ARG A 49 -2.27 -0.82 28.72
N ALA A 50 -2.08 0.48 28.40
CA ALA A 50 -2.86 1.56 29.00
C ALA A 50 -4.34 1.46 28.62
N LEU A 51 -4.63 1.15 27.34
CA LEU A 51 -5.99 0.93 26.86
C LEU A 51 -6.65 -0.27 27.58
N ASP A 52 -5.95 -1.40 27.68
CA ASP A 52 -6.43 -2.58 28.41
C ASP A 52 -6.69 -2.30 29.90
N ALA A 53 -5.82 -1.50 30.52
CA ALA A 53 -5.98 -1.07 31.91
C ALA A 53 -7.19 -0.14 32.05
N LEU A 54 -7.37 0.81 31.14
CA LEU A 54 -8.51 1.71 31.11
C LEU A 54 -9.83 0.95 30.96
N GLN A 55 -9.88 -0.05 30.06
CA GLN A 55 -11.06 -0.92 29.90
C GLN A 55 -11.39 -1.68 31.18
N ARG A 56 -10.37 -2.20 31.88
CA ARG A 56 -10.58 -2.88 33.16
C ARG A 56 -11.16 -1.95 34.25
N VAL A 57 -10.65 -0.72 34.32
CA VAL A 57 -11.12 0.29 35.28
C VAL A 57 -12.53 0.78 34.91
N SER A 58 -12.87 0.89 33.62
CA SER A 58 -14.18 1.32 33.13
C SER A 58 -15.25 0.21 33.16
N GLY A 59 -14.96 -0.96 33.71
CA GLY A 59 -15.92 -2.08 33.79
C GLY A 59 -16.15 -2.81 32.47
N GLY A 60 -15.21 -2.71 31.52
CA GLY A 60 -15.23 -3.43 30.24
C GLY A 60 -16.06 -2.77 29.15
N SER A 61 -16.52 -1.53 29.32
CA SER A 61 -17.13 -0.77 28.22
C SER A 61 -16.06 -0.16 27.35
N GLU A 62 -16.12 -0.44 26.06
CA GLU A 62 -15.30 0.23 25.01
C GLU A 62 -16.01 1.51 24.56
N ASP A 63 -16.16 2.47 25.46
CA ASP A 63 -16.85 3.72 25.15
C ASP A 63 -15.96 4.65 24.32
N VAL A 64 -16.34 4.88 23.06
CA VAL A 64 -15.67 5.83 22.18
C VAL A 64 -16.28 7.22 22.35
N PRO A 65 -15.49 8.21 22.80
CA PRO A 65 -16.00 9.57 22.97
C PRO A 65 -16.29 10.24 21.62
N VAL A 66 -17.45 10.92 21.59
CA VAL A 66 -17.91 11.76 20.49
C VAL A 66 -18.10 13.16 21.03
N VAL A 67 -17.44 14.14 20.41
CA VAL A 67 -17.53 15.55 20.81
C VAL A 67 -18.38 16.31 19.77
N ILE A 68 -19.38 17.03 20.23
CA ILE A 68 -20.17 17.93 19.38
C ILE A 68 -19.79 19.37 19.75
N VAL A 69 -19.28 20.09 18.76
CA VAL A 69 -18.91 21.51 18.88
C VAL A 69 -20.00 22.35 18.24
N PHE A 70 -20.61 23.25 19.00
CA PHE A 70 -21.51 24.28 18.49
C PHE A 70 -20.74 25.60 18.44
N GLU A 71 -20.74 26.25 17.29
CA GLU A 71 -20.01 27.49 17.04
C GLU A 71 -20.94 28.56 16.48
N ARG A 72 -20.81 29.79 16.99
CA ARG A 72 -21.45 30.98 16.45
C ARG A 72 -20.50 32.17 16.45
N HIS A 73 -20.17 32.69 15.30
CA HIS A 73 -19.41 33.95 15.21
C HIS A 73 -20.17 35.10 15.87
N GLY A 74 -19.49 35.78 16.80
CA GLY A 74 -20.06 36.89 17.56
C GLY A 74 -20.74 36.52 18.87
N GLY A 75 -20.62 35.25 19.30
CA GLY A 75 -21.03 34.76 20.60
C GLY A 75 -22.40 34.06 20.61
N LEU A 76 -22.49 33.04 21.45
CA LEU A 76 -23.70 32.27 21.71
C LEU A 76 -24.63 33.08 22.66
N SER A 77 -25.86 33.26 22.26
CA SER A 77 -26.89 33.89 23.13
C SER A 77 -27.44 32.89 24.16
N ASP A 78 -28.08 33.39 25.21
CA ASP A 78 -28.82 32.56 26.18
C ASP A 78 -29.83 31.63 25.51
N GLY A 79 -30.45 32.11 24.41
CA GLY A 79 -31.41 31.32 23.62
C GLY A 79 -30.72 30.16 22.90
N ASP A 80 -29.48 30.36 22.39
CA ASP A 80 -28.68 29.32 21.77
C ASP A 80 -28.26 28.27 22.79
N LEU A 81 -27.79 28.67 23.96
CA LEU A 81 -27.42 27.73 25.04
C LEU A 81 -28.61 26.89 25.50
N GLN A 82 -29.82 27.50 25.62
CA GLN A 82 -31.05 26.74 25.91
C GLN A 82 -31.43 25.76 24.78
N ALA A 83 -31.18 26.14 23.52
CA ALA A 83 -31.44 25.27 22.38
C ALA A 83 -30.45 24.10 22.35
N ILE A 84 -29.14 24.36 22.64
CA ILE A 84 -28.11 23.34 22.77
C ILE A 84 -28.44 22.35 23.89
N GLY A 85 -28.91 22.84 25.05
CA GLY A 85 -29.38 21.98 26.14
C GLY A 85 -30.54 21.05 25.71
N ARG A 86 -31.54 21.60 24.98
CA ARG A 86 -32.63 20.77 24.44
C ARG A 86 -32.16 19.75 23.39
N ILE A 87 -31.16 20.10 22.63
CA ILE A 87 -30.55 19.16 21.67
C ILE A 87 -29.85 18.04 22.46
N GLY A 88 -29.13 18.35 23.53
CA GLY A 88 -28.51 17.37 24.45
C GLY A 88 -29.54 16.41 25.05
N ASP A 89 -30.61 16.96 25.63
CA ASP A 89 -31.71 16.16 26.18
C ASP A 89 -32.39 15.26 25.12
N GLY A 90 -32.47 15.74 23.88
CA GLY A 90 -33.05 15.00 22.77
C GLY A 90 -32.12 13.88 22.28
N LEU A 91 -30.82 14.14 22.20
CA LEU A 91 -29.83 13.14 21.89
C LEU A 91 -29.78 12.01 22.94
N GLY A 92 -29.96 12.35 24.25
CA GLY A 92 -30.06 11.39 25.34
C GLY A 92 -31.27 10.45 25.28
N LYS A 93 -32.31 10.83 24.56
CA LYS A 93 -33.51 10.01 24.34
C LYS A 93 -33.46 9.16 23.06
N LEU A 94 -32.46 9.40 22.20
CA LEU A 94 -32.25 8.57 21.03
C LEU A 94 -31.71 7.20 21.49
N GLU A 95 -32.44 6.14 21.15
CA GLU A 95 -31.90 4.77 21.22
C GLU A 95 -30.77 4.66 20.16
N LEU A 96 -29.61 5.25 20.47
CA LEU A 96 -28.41 5.06 19.70
C LEU A 96 -27.98 3.61 19.92
N ALA A 97 -27.80 2.84 18.87
CA ALA A 97 -27.40 1.44 18.96
C ALA A 97 -26.08 1.34 19.76
N GLY A 98 -26.17 0.88 21.03
CA GLY A 98 -25.01 0.72 21.91
C GLY A 98 -24.53 1.99 22.63
N ALA A 99 -25.31 3.05 22.75
CA ALA A 99 -24.87 4.25 23.46
C ALA A 99 -25.16 4.17 24.97
N THR A 100 -24.16 4.52 25.77
CA THR A 100 -24.32 4.87 27.18
C THR A 100 -25.02 6.24 27.32
N PRO A 101 -25.71 6.50 28.43
CA PRO A 101 -26.45 7.77 28.63
C PRO A 101 -25.51 8.96 28.42
N ILE A 102 -26.00 9.94 27.68
CA ILE A 102 -25.30 11.18 27.41
C ILE A 102 -25.00 11.90 28.72
N VAL A 103 -23.76 12.24 28.88
CA VAL A 103 -23.34 13.21 29.85
C VAL A 103 -23.65 14.59 29.31
N ASP A 104 -24.86 15.11 29.61
CA ASP A 104 -25.22 16.48 29.27
C ASP A 104 -24.56 17.45 30.28
N PRO A 105 -23.59 18.26 29.85
CA PRO A 105 -22.93 19.24 30.71
C PRO A 105 -23.88 20.36 31.14
N PHE A 106 -25.07 20.46 30.57
CA PHE A 106 -26.10 21.43 30.91
C PHE A 106 -27.20 20.85 31.83
N SER A 107 -27.22 19.52 32.06
CA SER A 107 -28.14 18.90 33.03
C SER A 107 -27.82 19.29 34.48
N GLY A 108 -28.85 19.42 35.33
CA GLY A 108 -28.69 19.90 36.69
C GLY A 108 -27.82 19.01 37.58
N GLU A 109 -27.75 17.72 37.32
CA GLU A 109 -27.00 16.73 38.07
C GLU A 109 -25.50 16.78 37.70
N TYR A 110 -25.16 16.92 36.44
CA TYR A 110 -23.81 17.03 35.94
C TYR A 110 -23.22 18.44 36.06
N ARG A 111 -24.06 19.48 36.05
CA ARG A 111 -23.65 20.86 36.34
C ARG A 111 -22.94 20.97 37.69
N ASN A 112 -23.34 20.18 38.68
CA ASN A 112 -22.66 20.15 40.00
C ASN A 112 -21.30 19.46 39.98
N GLU A 113 -21.15 18.39 39.21
CA GLU A 113 -19.85 17.70 39.04
C GLU A 113 -18.92 18.49 38.11
N LEU A 114 -19.41 18.95 36.94
CA LEU A 114 -18.63 19.81 36.07
C LEU A 114 -18.31 21.17 36.68
N THR A 115 -19.17 21.72 37.53
CA THR A 115 -18.84 22.94 38.27
C THR A 115 -17.72 22.68 39.28
N LYS A 116 -17.61 21.48 39.84
CA LYS A 116 -16.45 21.07 40.66
C LYS A 116 -15.21 20.89 39.75
N VAL A 117 -15.36 20.22 38.61
CA VAL A 117 -14.28 20.03 37.61
C VAL A 117 -13.87 21.37 37.01
N ALA A 118 -14.82 22.24 36.61
CA ALA A 118 -14.53 23.58 36.09
C ALA A 118 -13.91 24.52 37.11
N ARG A 119 -14.23 24.37 38.43
CA ARG A 119 -13.52 25.09 39.50
C ARG A 119 -12.10 24.56 39.70
N LEU A 120 -11.86 23.25 39.54
CA LEU A 120 -10.54 22.63 39.53
C LEU A 120 -9.76 22.98 38.26
N ALA A 121 -10.44 23.07 37.14
CA ALA A 121 -9.87 23.27 35.80
C ALA A 121 -9.65 24.75 35.41
N LYS A 122 -9.77 25.71 36.34
CA LYS A 122 -9.51 27.15 36.14
C LYS A 122 -9.98 27.69 34.77
N GLY A 123 -11.23 27.35 34.32
CA GLY A 123 -11.86 28.00 33.18
C GLY A 123 -12.09 27.12 31.93
N ILE A 124 -12.07 25.80 32.05
CA ILE A 124 -12.62 24.92 31.03
C ILE A 124 -14.06 24.58 31.45
N GLY A 125 -15.02 25.24 30.81
CA GLY A 125 -16.45 24.97 30.97
C GLY A 125 -17.01 24.39 29.67
N PRO A 126 -18.30 24.00 29.66
CA PRO A 126 -18.97 23.57 28.43
C PRO A 126 -19.11 24.69 27.40
N VAL A 127 -18.89 25.94 27.79
CA VAL A 127 -18.85 27.13 26.92
C VAL A 127 -17.44 27.68 26.92
N SER A 128 -16.92 28.02 25.74
CA SER A 128 -15.59 28.59 25.55
C SER A 128 -15.43 29.96 26.27
N ARG A 129 -14.19 30.36 26.52
CA ARG A 129 -13.89 31.62 27.22
C ARG A 129 -14.34 32.85 26.45
N ASP A 130 -14.34 32.81 25.12
CA ASP A 130 -14.80 33.86 24.22
C ASP A 130 -16.34 33.88 24.05
N GLY A 131 -17.02 32.83 24.54
CA GLY A 131 -18.46 32.67 24.44
C GLY A 131 -18.95 32.33 23.03
N GLU A 132 -18.06 32.02 22.08
CA GLU A 132 -18.41 31.72 20.69
C GLU A 132 -18.68 30.25 20.44
N ALA A 133 -18.25 29.33 21.32
CA ALA A 133 -18.45 27.92 21.15
C ALA A 133 -18.95 27.20 22.43
N ALA A 134 -19.68 26.11 22.22
CA ALA A 134 -20.13 25.21 23.31
C ALA A 134 -19.92 23.75 22.93
N LEU A 135 -19.68 22.90 23.92
CA LEU A 135 -19.38 21.47 23.77
C LEU A 135 -20.48 20.59 24.37
N LEU A 136 -20.84 19.51 23.66
CA LEU A 136 -21.47 18.34 24.22
C LEU A 136 -20.54 17.13 24.01
N VAL A 137 -20.36 16.34 25.05
CA VAL A 137 -19.56 15.10 24.97
C VAL A 137 -20.49 13.93 25.26
N LEU A 138 -20.45 12.93 24.44
CA LEU A 138 -21.16 11.67 24.59
C LEU A 138 -20.25 10.50 24.27
N ALA A 139 -20.57 9.32 24.75
CA ALA A 139 -19.82 8.12 24.46
C ALA A 139 -20.71 7.10 23.72
N ILE A 140 -20.13 6.39 22.77
CA ILE A 140 -20.78 5.29 22.03
C ILE A 140 -20.03 4.01 22.34
N ASP A 141 -20.74 2.97 22.78
CA ASP A 141 -20.17 1.64 22.99
C ASP A 141 -19.61 1.07 21.68
N ALA A 142 -18.30 0.81 21.65
CA ALA A 142 -17.56 0.35 20.49
C ALA A 142 -17.56 -1.17 20.29
N GLN A 143 -18.35 -1.95 21.03
CA GLN A 143 -18.43 -3.42 20.86
C GLN A 143 -18.62 -3.86 19.39
N ASN A 144 -19.06 -2.92 18.55
CA ASN A 144 -19.13 -3.11 17.10
C ASN A 144 -18.81 -1.78 16.39
N ARG A 145 -17.75 -1.76 15.57
CA ARG A 145 -17.38 -0.62 14.72
C ARG A 145 -18.56 -0.02 13.97
N GLY A 146 -19.43 -0.88 13.41
CA GLY A 146 -20.64 -0.43 12.75
C GLY A 146 -21.62 0.34 13.64
N ALA A 147 -21.55 0.16 14.97
CA ALA A 147 -22.38 0.90 15.92
C ALA A 147 -21.91 2.36 16.04
N VAL A 148 -20.59 2.61 16.11
CA VAL A 148 -20.01 3.97 16.16
C VAL A 148 -20.40 4.75 14.90
N VAL A 149 -20.18 4.18 13.72
CA VAL A 149 -20.53 4.82 12.43
C VAL A 149 -22.03 5.11 12.30
N LYS A 150 -22.88 4.16 12.68
CA LYS A 150 -24.33 4.33 12.67
C LYS A 150 -24.78 5.36 13.70
N GLY A 151 -24.22 5.32 14.91
CA GLY A 151 -24.51 6.26 15.99
C GLY A 151 -24.14 7.69 15.62
N VAL A 152 -22.93 7.93 15.14
CA VAL A 152 -22.48 9.24 14.62
C VAL A 152 -23.38 9.70 13.46
N GLY A 153 -23.73 8.79 12.55
CA GLY A 153 -24.68 9.08 11.47
C GLY A 153 -26.08 9.48 11.97
N GLN A 154 -26.56 8.88 13.05
CA GLN A 154 -27.83 9.25 13.70
C GLN A 154 -27.71 10.63 14.37
N ILE A 155 -26.64 10.88 15.11
CA ILE A 155 -26.34 12.18 15.73
C ILE A 155 -26.33 13.28 14.67
N ARG A 156 -25.57 13.11 13.58
CA ARG A 156 -25.51 14.11 12.49
C ARG A 156 -26.87 14.36 11.84
N ARG A 157 -27.70 13.34 11.68
CA ARG A 157 -29.09 13.52 11.17
C ARG A 157 -29.93 14.28 12.13
N TYR A 158 -29.82 13.97 13.43
CA TYR A 158 -30.62 14.67 14.47
C TYR A 158 -30.22 16.14 14.55
N LEU A 159 -28.92 16.47 14.55
CA LEU A 159 -28.43 17.85 14.56
C LEU A 159 -28.91 18.64 13.36
N ARG A 160 -28.87 18.06 12.16
CA ARG A 160 -29.40 18.71 10.94
C ARG A 160 -30.92 18.97 11.02
N ALA A 161 -31.66 18.10 11.67
CA ALA A 161 -33.11 18.29 11.86
C ALA A 161 -33.44 19.36 12.90
N HIS A 162 -32.48 19.72 13.77
CA HIS A 162 -32.67 20.71 14.86
C HIS A 162 -31.66 21.88 14.70
N GLU A 163 -31.24 22.16 13.48
CA GLU A 163 -30.29 23.24 13.17
C GLU A 163 -30.84 24.60 13.63
N GLN A 164 -29.97 25.35 14.32
CA GLN A 164 -30.29 26.69 14.79
C GLN A 164 -29.75 27.73 13.84
N PRO A 165 -30.49 28.78 13.46
CA PRO A 165 -29.98 29.80 12.56
C PRO A 165 -28.72 30.49 13.09
N GLY A 166 -27.64 30.40 12.33
CA GLY A 166 -26.34 31.01 12.67
C GLY A 166 -25.48 30.24 13.68
N VAL A 167 -25.92 29.06 14.13
CA VAL A 167 -25.11 28.14 14.95
C VAL A 167 -24.73 26.95 14.11
N HIS A 168 -23.44 26.70 13.97
CA HIS A 168 -22.91 25.52 13.28
C HIS A 168 -22.63 24.41 14.27
N ALA A 169 -23.09 23.19 13.99
CA ALA A 169 -22.85 22.01 14.81
C ALA A 169 -21.95 21.02 14.08
N TYR A 170 -20.82 20.68 14.69
CA TYR A 170 -19.84 19.73 14.16
C TYR A 170 -19.72 18.54 15.11
N VAL A 171 -19.59 17.34 14.53
CA VAL A 171 -19.38 16.10 15.29
C VAL A 171 -17.95 15.64 15.09
N THR A 172 -17.12 15.72 16.13
CA THR A 172 -15.70 15.41 16.15
C THR A 172 -15.34 14.48 17.31
N GLY A 173 -14.09 14.47 17.73
CA GLY A 173 -13.54 13.51 18.68
C GLY A 173 -13.31 12.14 18.06
N PRO A 174 -12.74 11.16 18.80
CA PRO A 174 -12.39 9.85 18.27
C PRO A 174 -13.52 9.17 17.49
N GLY A 175 -14.75 9.21 18.00
CA GLY A 175 -15.90 8.60 17.30
C GLY A 175 -16.31 9.34 16.01
N GLY A 176 -16.24 10.68 16.02
CA GLY A 176 -16.54 11.51 14.84
C GLY A 176 -15.49 11.26 13.72
N ILE A 177 -14.23 11.23 14.08
CA ILE A 177 -13.10 10.96 13.17
C ILE A 177 -13.20 9.54 12.61
N ALA A 178 -13.43 8.53 13.47
CA ALA A 178 -13.58 7.15 13.04
C ALA A 178 -14.73 6.97 12.03
N ALA A 179 -15.87 7.65 12.25
CA ALA A 179 -17.01 7.59 11.33
C ALA A 179 -16.69 8.24 9.96
N ASP A 180 -15.94 9.35 9.94
CA ASP A 180 -15.54 10.01 8.70
C ASP A 180 -14.50 9.19 7.94
N LEU A 181 -13.51 8.62 8.64
CA LEU A 181 -12.50 7.74 8.03
C LEU A 181 -13.14 6.51 7.38
N GLU A 182 -14.15 5.90 8.02
CA GLU A 182 -14.87 4.77 7.46
C GLU A 182 -15.66 5.14 6.20
N ALA A 183 -16.35 6.29 6.22
CA ALA A 183 -17.07 6.79 5.05
C ALA A 183 -16.09 7.08 3.90
N ILE A 184 -14.93 7.67 4.21
CA ILE A 184 -13.87 7.93 3.24
C ILE A 184 -13.31 6.63 2.69
N ALA A 185 -13.02 5.64 3.55
CA ALA A 185 -12.43 4.36 3.14
C ALA A 185 -13.35 3.60 2.17
N SER A 186 -14.66 3.56 2.43
CA SER A 186 -15.62 2.88 1.55
C SER A 186 -15.76 3.54 0.18
N ASP A 187 -15.82 4.88 0.13
CA ASP A 187 -15.83 5.64 -1.12
C ASP A 187 -14.49 5.55 -1.86
N ALA A 188 -13.39 5.54 -1.12
CA ALA A 188 -12.03 5.37 -1.65
C ALA A 188 -11.87 4.02 -2.34
N ALA A 189 -12.27 2.91 -1.71
CA ALA A 189 -12.16 1.57 -2.29
C ALA A 189 -12.90 1.46 -3.63
N ARG A 190 -14.12 2.02 -3.71
CA ARG A 190 -14.90 2.06 -4.96
C ARG A 190 -14.24 2.92 -6.03
N THR A 191 -13.76 4.10 -5.66
CA THR A 191 -13.06 5.02 -6.57
C THR A 191 -11.80 4.38 -7.12
N LEU A 192 -11.01 3.76 -6.24
CA LEU A 192 -9.78 3.06 -6.59
C LEU A 192 -10.03 1.93 -7.57
N LEU A 193 -11.05 1.09 -7.32
CA LEU A 193 -11.38 -0.01 -8.22
C LEU A 193 -11.74 0.48 -9.63
N ILE A 194 -12.62 1.49 -9.73
CA ILE A 194 -13.07 2.05 -11.02
C ILE A 194 -11.89 2.72 -11.74
N ALA A 195 -11.11 3.53 -11.03
CA ALA A 195 -9.95 4.24 -11.60
C ALA A 195 -8.88 3.26 -12.09
N THR A 196 -8.55 2.25 -11.27
CA THR A 196 -7.57 1.21 -11.63
C THR A 196 -8.03 0.40 -12.83
N LEU A 197 -9.28 -0.07 -12.85
CA LEU A 197 -9.84 -0.80 -14.00
C LEU A 197 -9.82 0.05 -15.27
N GLY A 198 -10.26 1.30 -15.19
CA GLY A 198 -10.30 2.21 -16.33
C GLY A 198 -8.90 2.52 -16.87
N LEU A 199 -7.97 2.84 -15.99
CA LEU A 199 -6.59 3.17 -16.36
C LEU A 199 -5.85 1.96 -16.94
N VAL A 200 -5.93 0.80 -16.28
CA VAL A 200 -5.28 -0.44 -16.76
C VAL A 200 -5.87 -0.86 -18.10
N LEU A 201 -7.20 -0.79 -18.28
CA LEU A 201 -7.84 -1.06 -19.56
C LEU A 201 -7.31 -0.13 -20.66
N LEU A 202 -7.23 1.18 -20.37
CA LEU A 202 -6.71 2.17 -21.33
C LEU A 202 -5.26 1.85 -21.71
N LEU A 203 -4.40 1.57 -20.73
CA LEU A 203 -3.00 1.25 -20.98
C LEU A 203 -2.83 -0.07 -21.74
N LEU A 204 -3.60 -1.11 -21.40
CA LEU A 204 -3.60 -2.38 -22.12
C LEU A 204 -4.09 -2.23 -23.57
N LEU A 205 -5.11 -1.40 -23.81
CA LEU A 205 -5.57 -1.08 -25.17
C LEU A 205 -4.48 -0.38 -25.98
N LEU A 206 -3.74 0.52 -25.36
CA LEU A 206 -2.64 1.24 -26.00
C LEU A 206 -1.46 0.32 -26.34
N VAL A 207 -1.14 -0.61 -25.43
CA VAL A 207 -0.03 -1.57 -25.60
C VAL A 207 -0.40 -2.69 -26.59
N TYR A 208 -1.56 -3.31 -26.41
CA TYR A 208 -1.94 -4.47 -27.25
C TYR A 208 -2.57 -4.09 -28.60
N ARG A 209 -3.26 -2.94 -28.65
CA ARG A 209 -4.04 -2.49 -29.83
C ARG A 209 -5.06 -3.54 -30.29
N ALA A 210 -5.51 -4.39 -29.39
CA ALA A 210 -6.47 -5.46 -29.59
C ALA A 210 -7.43 -5.52 -28.39
N PRO A 211 -8.72 -5.13 -28.55
CA PRO A 211 -9.65 -4.99 -27.43
C PRO A 211 -9.87 -6.29 -26.64
N ILE A 212 -10.05 -7.41 -27.33
CA ILE A 212 -10.26 -8.71 -26.70
C ILE A 212 -9.04 -9.09 -25.85
N LEU A 213 -7.85 -8.88 -26.40
CA LEU A 213 -6.60 -9.18 -25.72
C LEU A 213 -6.34 -8.27 -24.51
N ALA A 214 -6.83 -7.01 -24.55
CA ALA A 214 -6.75 -6.10 -23.42
C ALA A 214 -7.71 -6.49 -22.27
N LEU A 215 -8.89 -7.02 -22.58
CA LEU A 215 -9.88 -7.46 -21.59
C LEU A 215 -9.48 -8.76 -20.89
N LEU A 216 -8.71 -9.63 -21.55
CA LEU A 216 -8.31 -10.93 -21.00
C LEU A 216 -7.51 -10.82 -19.71
N PRO A 217 -6.40 -10.05 -19.63
CA PRO A 217 -5.67 -9.84 -18.38
C PRO A 217 -6.55 -9.27 -17.27
N LEU A 218 -7.42 -8.30 -17.59
CA LEU A 218 -8.32 -7.70 -16.61
C LEU A 218 -9.29 -8.73 -15.99
N LEU A 219 -9.83 -9.62 -16.81
CA LEU A 219 -10.71 -10.70 -16.32
C LEU A 219 -9.95 -11.69 -15.44
N VAL A 220 -8.71 -12.05 -15.84
CA VAL A 220 -7.86 -12.97 -15.06
C VAL A 220 -7.48 -12.34 -13.73
N VAL A 221 -7.05 -11.07 -13.75
CA VAL A 221 -6.65 -10.30 -12.56
C VAL A 221 -7.85 -10.08 -11.64
N GLY A 222 -9.01 -9.69 -12.19
CA GLY A 222 -10.23 -9.49 -11.41
C GLY A 222 -10.70 -10.77 -10.69
N LEU A 223 -10.68 -11.92 -11.39
CA LEU A 223 -11.00 -13.20 -10.75
C LEU A 223 -9.93 -13.58 -9.70
N ALA A 224 -8.66 -13.35 -9.96
CA ALA A 224 -7.59 -13.61 -9.00
C ALA A 224 -7.74 -12.71 -7.75
N TYR A 225 -8.11 -11.45 -7.91
CA TYR A 225 -8.39 -10.52 -6.80
C TYR A 225 -9.55 -11.03 -5.93
N LEU A 226 -10.67 -11.44 -6.54
CA LEU A 226 -11.81 -11.98 -5.81
C LEU A 226 -11.46 -13.27 -5.05
N VAL A 227 -10.64 -14.14 -5.62
CA VAL A 227 -10.18 -15.34 -4.94
C VAL A 227 -9.22 -15.00 -3.80
N ALA A 228 -8.29 -14.07 -3.99
CA ALA A 228 -7.34 -13.65 -2.97
C ALA A 228 -8.05 -13.00 -1.78
N THR A 229 -8.99 -12.07 -2.03
CA THR A 229 -9.81 -11.44 -0.98
C THR A 229 -10.72 -12.45 -0.28
N GLY A 230 -11.25 -13.43 -1.02
CA GLY A 230 -12.01 -14.55 -0.42
C GLY A 230 -11.18 -15.39 0.54
N ILE A 231 -9.93 -15.70 0.18
CA ILE A 231 -9.00 -16.41 1.08
C ILE A 231 -8.67 -15.53 2.30
N ALA A 232 -8.38 -14.25 2.10
CA ALA A 232 -8.12 -13.31 3.19
C ALA A 232 -9.30 -13.24 4.17
N TYR A 233 -10.53 -13.10 3.67
CA TYR A 233 -11.75 -13.13 4.49
C TYR A 233 -11.86 -14.38 5.36
N LEU A 234 -11.61 -15.57 4.79
CA LEU A 234 -11.66 -16.83 5.54
C LEU A 234 -10.59 -16.89 6.64
N LEU A 235 -9.38 -16.38 6.36
CA LEU A 235 -8.29 -16.33 7.33
C LEU A 235 -8.57 -15.34 8.46
N ILE A 236 -9.13 -14.15 8.14
CA ILE A 236 -9.55 -13.17 9.15
C ILE A 236 -10.64 -13.77 10.03
N LYS A 237 -11.67 -14.37 9.43
CA LYS A 237 -12.77 -14.99 10.17
C LYS A 237 -12.32 -16.16 11.04
N ALA A 238 -11.26 -16.86 10.66
CA ALA A 238 -10.62 -17.91 11.47
C ALA A 238 -9.73 -17.34 12.59
N GLY A 239 -9.53 -16.02 12.66
CA GLY A 239 -8.68 -15.38 13.65
C GLY A 239 -7.16 -15.58 13.42
N TRP A 240 -6.77 -15.96 12.18
CA TRP A 240 -5.37 -16.22 11.85
C TRP A 240 -4.61 -14.98 11.40
N ILE A 241 -5.31 -14.00 10.83
CA ILE A 241 -4.74 -12.74 10.35
C ILE A 241 -5.66 -11.57 10.71
N THR A 242 -5.09 -10.39 10.84
CA THR A 242 -5.80 -9.11 10.92
C THR A 242 -5.44 -8.26 9.71
N VAL A 243 -6.41 -7.59 9.12
CA VAL A 243 -6.20 -6.73 7.95
C VAL A 243 -6.98 -5.44 8.11
N ASN A 244 -6.39 -4.32 7.73
CA ASN A 244 -7.04 -3.02 7.66
C ASN A 244 -7.54 -2.70 6.24
N ALA A 245 -8.33 -1.65 6.10
CA ALA A 245 -8.84 -1.19 4.80
C ALA A 245 -7.69 -0.82 3.83
N GLU A 246 -6.61 -0.22 4.33
CA GLU A 246 -5.42 0.13 3.55
C GLU A 246 -4.78 -1.11 2.91
N GLY A 247 -4.59 -2.19 3.68
CA GLY A 247 -4.04 -3.45 3.17
C GLY A 247 -4.86 -4.04 2.04
N THR A 248 -6.20 -3.91 2.08
CA THR A 248 -7.07 -4.37 0.98
C THR A 248 -6.93 -3.50 -0.27
N MET A 249 -6.72 -2.19 -0.14
CA MET A 249 -6.47 -1.28 -1.24
C MET A 249 -5.10 -1.53 -1.89
N LEU A 250 -4.06 -1.75 -1.08
CA LEU A 250 -2.73 -2.11 -1.57
C LEU A 250 -2.72 -3.47 -2.27
N LEU A 251 -3.48 -4.45 -1.76
CA LEU A 251 -3.67 -5.74 -2.43
C LEU A 251 -4.28 -5.58 -3.82
N LEU A 252 -5.31 -4.73 -3.95
CA LEU A 252 -5.94 -4.45 -5.24
C LEU A 252 -4.92 -3.89 -6.23
N VAL A 253 -4.21 -2.83 -5.86
CA VAL A 253 -3.23 -2.19 -6.74
C VAL A 253 -2.10 -3.15 -7.12
N LEU A 254 -1.60 -3.95 -6.17
CA LEU A 254 -0.55 -4.92 -6.40
C LEU A 254 -0.98 -6.03 -7.37
N ILE A 255 -2.17 -6.61 -7.18
CA ILE A 255 -2.67 -7.68 -8.05
C ILE A 255 -2.95 -7.14 -9.47
N PHE A 256 -3.51 -5.93 -9.60
CA PHE A 256 -3.74 -5.32 -10.90
C PHE A 256 -2.43 -4.90 -11.58
N GLY A 257 -1.46 -4.39 -10.84
CA GLY A 257 -0.14 -4.04 -11.35
C GLY A 257 0.66 -5.27 -11.79
N ALA A 258 1.10 -6.08 -10.83
CA ALA A 258 1.93 -7.26 -11.10
C ALA A 258 1.21 -8.34 -11.91
N GLY A 259 -0.11 -8.49 -11.74
CA GLY A 259 -0.89 -9.49 -12.47
C GLY A 259 -1.03 -9.21 -13.96
N THR A 260 -1.16 -7.94 -14.33
CA THR A 260 -1.16 -7.55 -15.75
C THR A 260 0.20 -7.79 -16.39
N ASP A 261 1.29 -7.63 -15.64
CA ASP A 261 2.64 -7.86 -16.12
C ASP A 261 2.92 -9.32 -16.45
N TYR A 262 2.50 -10.25 -15.57
CA TYR A 262 2.61 -11.68 -15.83
C TYR A 262 1.80 -12.09 -17.07
N SER A 263 0.63 -11.49 -17.22
CA SER A 263 -0.22 -11.71 -18.39
C SER A 263 0.42 -11.14 -19.67
N LEU A 264 1.01 -9.95 -19.60
CA LEU A 264 1.68 -9.28 -20.73
C LEU A 264 2.86 -10.10 -21.23
N LEU A 265 3.65 -10.64 -20.33
CA LEU A 265 4.81 -11.47 -20.68
C LEU A 265 4.40 -12.76 -21.40
N LEU A 266 3.39 -13.48 -20.88
CA LEU A 266 2.91 -14.70 -21.49
C LEU A 266 2.27 -14.45 -22.85
N VAL A 267 1.48 -13.40 -22.98
CA VAL A 267 0.83 -13.01 -24.25
C VAL A 267 1.86 -12.63 -25.29
N HIS A 268 2.90 -11.85 -24.91
CA HIS A 268 3.98 -11.48 -25.80
C HIS A 268 4.71 -12.71 -26.34
N ARG A 269 5.07 -13.64 -25.44
CA ARG A 269 5.73 -14.89 -25.85
C ARG A 269 4.85 -15.76 -26.72
N TYR A 270 3.54 -15.83 -26.44
CA TYR A 270 2.60 -16.56 -27.27
C TYR A 270 2.52 -15.97 -28.67
N ARG A 271 2.56 -14.62 -28.79
CA ARG A 271 2.60 -13.93 -30.10
C ARG A 271 3.87 -14.23 -30.88
N GLU A 272 5.03 -14.27 -30.23
CA GLU A 272 6.29 -14.69 -30.86
C GLU A 272 6.20 -16.12 -31.42
N GLU A 273 5.69 -17.07 -30.61
CA GLU A 273 5.53 -18.45 -31.02
C GLU A 273 4.54 -18.65 -32.19
N LEU A 274 3.49 -17.81 -32.28
CA LEU A 274 2.57 -17.81 -33.41
C LEU A 274 3.25 -17.31 -34.70
N THR A 275 4.05 -16.24 -34.62
CA THR A 275 4.79 -15.72 -35.80
C THR A 275 5.84 -16.72 -36.28
N LEU A 276 6.57 -17.38 -35.40
CA LEU A 276 7.50 -18.45 -35.73
C LEU A 276 6.80 -19.66 -36.41
N ALA A 277 5.62 -20.05 -35.91
CA ALA A 277 4.85 -21.14 -36.49
C ALA A 277 4.30 -20.78 -37.89
N GLY A 278 3.90 -19.52 -38.09
CA GLY A 278 3.40 -19.02 -39.38
C GLY A 278 4.49 -18.89 -40.44
N SER A 279 5.73 -18.54 -40.04
CA SER A 279 6.87 -18.41 -40.98
C SER A 279 7.43 -19.78 -41.45
N GLN A 280 7.17 -20.86 -40.74
CA GLN A 280 7.54 -22.24 -41.14
C GLN A 280 6.53 -22.92 -42.07
N GLY A 281 5.54 -22.20 -42.59
CA GLY A 281 4.49 -22.68 -43.50
C GLY A 281 4.95 -22.95 -44.95
N GLY A 282 6.11 -23.51 -45.15
CA GLY A 282 6.47 -24.26 -46.36
C GLY A 282 5.97 -25.73 -46.28
N PRO A 283 5.85 -26.47 -47.41
CA PRO A 283 5.35 -27.84 -47.40
C PRO A 283 6.12 -28.68 -46.40
N ARG A 284 5.40 -29.39 -45.54
CA ARG A 284 5.93 -30.31 -44.51
C ARG A 284 7.10 -31.11 -45.09
N ARG A 285 8.33 -30.62 -44.97
CA ARG A 285 9.51 -31.46 -45.12
C ARG A 285 9.44 -32.44 -43.96
N SER A 286 9.23 -33.70 -44.26
CA SER A 286 9.27 -34.82 -43.38
C SER A 286 10.59 -34.75 -42.58
N LEU A 287 10.54 -34.34 -41.33
CA LEU A 287 11.64 -34.54 -40.40
C LEU A 287 11.95 -36.03 -40.30
N PRO A 288 13.24 -36.41 -40.16
CA PRO A 288 13.61 -37.81 -40.03
C PRO A 288 12.92 -38.45 -38.83
N LYS A 289 12.37 -39.67 -39.02
CA LYS A 289 11.69 -40.47 -37.97
C LYS A 289 12.64 -41.02 -36.90
N SER A 290 13.48 -40.16 -36.33
CA SER A 290 14.37 -40.59 -35.22
C SER A 290 14.37 -39.60 -34.05
N ALA A 291 13.22 -39.00 -33.74
CA ALA A 291 13.03 -38.25 -32.53
C ALA A 291 11.90 -38.94 -31.72
N THR A 292 12.26 -39.50 -30.60
CA THR A 292 11.50 -40.02 -29.48
C THR A 292 10.08 -39.49 -29.38
N GLU A 293 9.15 -40.41 -29.18
CA GLU A 293 7.71 -40.29 -28.94
C GLU A 293 7.31 -39.07 -28.07
N GLY A 294 6.70 -38.05 -28.66
CA GLY A 294 6.02 -36.96 -27.98
C GLY A 294 5.19 -36.15 -28.98
N THR A 295 3.90 -36.00 -28.72
CA THR A 295 3.01 -35.11 -29.48
C THR A 295 3.62 -33.72 -29.57
N PRO A 296 3.78 -33.09 -30.77
CA PRO A 296 4.38 -31.76 -30.89
C PRO A 296 3.59 -30.72 -30.09
N LEU A 297 4.29 -29.97 -29.24
CA LEU A 297 3.69 -28.92 -28.42
C LEU A 297 3.05 -27.84 -29.29
N THR A 298 1.87 -27.38 -28.91
CA THR A 298 1.24 -26.21 -29.56
C THR A 298 2.05 -24.93 -29.27
N PRO A 299 1.95 -23.85 -30.08
CA PRO A 299 2.60 -22.57 -29.79
C PRO A 299 2.34 -22.05 -28.38
N LEU A 300 1.09 -22.17 -27.90
CA LEU A 300 0.73 -21.76 -26.54
C LEU A 300 1.44 -22.61 -25.48
N GLN A 301 1.55 -23.92 -25.68
CA GLN A 301 2.26 -24.79 -24.72
C GLN A 301 3.74 -24.48 -24.67
N ARG A 302 4.36 -24.13 -25.80
CA ARG A 302 5.75 -23.68 -25.85
C ARG A 302 5.91 -22.36 -25.11
N ALA A 303 5.06 -21.37 -25.37
CA ALA A 303 5.07 -20.08 -24.68
C ALA A 303 4.98 -20.25 -23.17
N VAL A 304 4.04 -21.07 -22.65
CA VAL A 304 3.90 -21.33 -21.21
C VAL A 304 5.14 -22.04 -20.65
N ARG A 305 5.71 -23.00 -21.38
CA ARG A 305 6.90 -23.74 -20.91
C ARG A 305 8.13 -22.82 -20.79
N GLU A 306 8.30 -21.93 -21.73
CA GLU A 306 9.46 -21.03 -21.78
C GLU A 306 9.35 -19.83 -20.81
N THR A 307 8.15 -19.31 -20.59
CA THR A 307 7.94 -18.22 -19.61
C THR A 307 7.90 -18.71 -18.17
N ARG A 308 7.57 -19.99 -17.94
CA ARG A 308 7.38 -20.56 -16.59
C ARG A 308 8.54 -20.31 -15.63
N PRO A 309 9.84 -20.57 -15.98
CA PRO A 309 10.95 -20.37 -15.06
C PRO A 309 11.09 -18.91 -14.63
N ALA A 310 10.91 -17.99 -15.58
CA ALA A 310 11.05 -16.57 -15.35
C ALA A 310 9.88 -16.03 -14.48
N LEU A 311 8.63 -16.41 -14.76
CA LEU A 311 7.48 -16.03 -13.95
C LEU A 311 7.53 -16.60 -12.53
N LEU A 312 7.99 -17.85 -12.36
CA LEU A 312 8.14 -18.45 -11.03
C LEU A 312 9.28 -17.79 -10.24
N ALA A 313 10.39 -17.42 -10.90
CA ALA A 313 11.47 -16.69 -10.24
C ALA A 313 11.01 -15.30 -9.80
N SER A 314 10.36 -14.55 -10.69
CA SER A 314 9.81 -13.23 -10.46
C SER A 314 8.77 -13.25 -9.31
N GLY A 315 7.67 -13.95 -9.50
CA GLY A 315 6.63 -14.00 -8.47
C GLY A 315 7.09 -14.64 -7.17
N GLY A 316 8.03 -15.60 -7.23
CA GLY A 316 8.67 -16.16 -6.04
C GLY A 316 9.49 -15.13 -5.27
N THR A 317 10.17 -14.21 -5.97
CA THR A 317 10.91 -13.10 -5.34
C THR A 317 9.96 -12.13 -4.64
N VAL A 318 8.86 -11.76 -5.30
CA VAL A 318 7.84 -10.89 -4.68
C VAL A 318 7.21 -11.55 -3.45
N ILE A 319 6.79 -12.80 -3.56
CA ILE A 319 6.23 -13.56 -2.43
C ILE A 319 7.24 -13.62 -1.28
N ALA A 320 8.50 -13.93 -1.55
CA ALA A 320 9.53 -14.01 -0.53
C ALA A 320 9.78 -12.64 0.14
N ALA A 321 9.84 -11.56 -0.64
CA ALA A 321 9.98 -10.20 -0.10
C ALA A 321 8.78 -9.81 0.78
N MET A 322 7.55 -10.13 0.36
CA MET A 322 6.34 -9.87 1.16
C MET A 322 6.33 -10.70 2.45
N LEU A 323 6.75 -11.96 2.42
CA LEU A 323 6.80 -12.80 3.60
C LEU A 323 7.85 -12.36 4.63
N VAL A 324 8.85 -11.56 4.24
CA VAL A 324 9.78 -10.95 5.21
C VAL A 324 9.05 -10.04 6.18
N LEU A 325 7.93 -9.43 5.78
CA LEU A 325 7.10 -8.59 6.66
C LEU A 325 6.55 -9.33 7.90
N LEU A 326 6.52 -10.66 7.89
CA LEU A 326 6.20 -11.46 9.09
C LEU A 326 7.14 -11.22 10.27
N VAL A 327 8.28 -10.57 10.05
CA VAL A 327 9.22 -10.21 11.13
C VAL A 327 8.85 -8.87 11.78
N ALA A 328 7.90 -8.12 11.20
CA ALA A 328 7.43 -6.86 11.75
C ALA A 328 6.77 -7.05 13.12
N ASN A 329 7.02 -6.10 14.01
CA ASN A 329 6.31 -6.01 15.28
C ASN A 329 4.98 -5.26 15.13
N LEU A 330 4.89 -4.31 14.21
CA LEU A 330 3.66 -3.62 13.90
C LEU A 330 2.69 -4.58 13.19
N GLU A 331 1.57 -4.92 13.83
CA GLU A 331 0.65 -5.95 13.33
C GLU A 331 0.08 -5.63 11.95
N SER A 332 -0.17 -4.36 11.64
CA SER A 332 -0.63 -3.95 10.30
C SER A 332 0.39 -4.31 9.23
N THR A 333 1.67 -4.08 9.48
CA THR A 333 2.78 -4.45 8.58
C THR A 333 3.00 -5.96 8.55
N HIS A 334 2.94 -6.62 9.72
CA HIS A 334 3.10 -8.06 9.87
C HIS A 334 2.13 -8.85 8.99
N TRP A 335 0.84 -8.54 9.07
CA TRP A 335 -0.19 -9.27 8.33
C TRP A 335 -0.35 -8.81 6.89
N LEU A 336 0.09 -7.60 6.55
CA LEU A 336 0.12 -7.12 5.15
C LEU A 336 0.95 -8.06 4.27
N GLY A 337 2.10 -8.54 4.75
CA GLY A 337 2.99 -9.43 4.01
C GLY A 337 2.29 -10.70 3.50
N PRO A 338 1.74 -11.54 4.37
CA PRO A 338 0.99 -12.74 3.98
C PRO A 338 -0.18 -12.47 3.02
N VAL A 339 -0.92 -11.39 3.25
CA VAL A 339 -2.07 -11.02 2.39
C VAL A 339 -1.62 -10.70 0.97
N LEU A 340 -0.57 -9.88 0.82
CA LEU A 340 0.01 -9.55 -0.48
C LEU A 340 0.65 -10.78 -1.14
N ALA A 341 1.35 -11.63 -0.36
CA ALA A 341 1.93 -12.88 -0.84
C ALA A 341 0.87 -13.85 -1.38
N ILE A 342 -0.26 -14.00 -0.69
CA ILE A 342 -1.42 -14.78 -1.17
C ILE A 342 -1.92 -14.21 -2.49
N GLY A 343 -2.08 -12.90 -2.59
CA GLY A 343 -2.50 -12.23 -3.82
C GLY A 343 -1.62 -12.59 -5.02
N ILE A 344 -0.31 -12.47 -4.86
CA ILE A 344 0.67 -12.82 -5.91
C ILE A 344 0.67 -14.32 -6.21
N ALA A 345 0.57 -15.19 -5.20
CA ALA A 345 0.50 -16.65 -5.39
C ALA A 345 -0.75 -17.05 -6.20
N VAL A 346 -1.93 -16.51 -5.84
CA VAL A 346 -3.18 -16.73 -6.59
C VAL A 346 -3.05 -16.24 -8.01
N MET A 347 -2.44 -15.06 -8.20
CA MET A 347 -2.21 -14.49 -9.53
C MET A 347 -1.27 -15.34 -10.39
N LEU A 348 -0.19 -15.88 -9.82
CA LEU A 348 0.68 -16.83 -10.52
C LEU A 348 -0.08 -18.08 -10.96
N VAL A 349 -0.90 -18.65 -10.08
CA VAL A 349 -1.75 -19.82 -10.41
C VAL A 349 -2.72 -19.45 -11.54
N ALA A 350 -3.35 -18.28 -11.50
CA ALA A 350 -4.23 -17.78 -12.57
C ALA A 350 -3.49 -17.63 -13.90
N SER A 351 -2.26 -17.11 -13.87
CA SER A 351 -1.42 -16.93 -15.08
C SER A 351 -1.02 -18.24 -15.73
N PHE A 352 -0.89 -19.33 -14.95
CA PHE A 352 -0.56 -20.66 -15.50
C PHE A 352 -1.77 -21.53 -15.81
N THR A 353 -2.96 -21.18 -15.32
CA THR A 353 -4.15 -22.00 -15.49
C THR A 353 -5.26 -21.30 -16.26
N LEU A 354 -5.76 -20.18 -15.76
CA LEU A 354 -6.88 -19.45 -16.34
C LEU A 354 -6.51 -18.75 -17.65
N LEU A 355 -5.42 -18.00 -17.67
CA LEU A 355 -4.99 -17.25 -18.85
C LEU A 355 -4.70 -18.14 -20.05
N PRO A 356 -3.92 -19.24 -19.93
CA PRO A 356 -3.73 -20.16 -21.04
C PRO A 356 -5.03 -20.87 -21.49
N ALA A 357 -5.94 -21.17 -20.56
CA ALA A 357 -7.24 -21.74 -20.89
C ALA A 357 -8.07 -20.79 -21.76
N LEU A 358 -8.16 -19.51 -21.37
CA LEU A 358 -8.88 -18.48 -22.11
C LEU A 358 -8.25 -18.23 -23.50
N LEU A 359 -6.90 -18.10 -23.55
CA LEU A 359 -6.19 -17.98 -24.82
C LEU A 359 -6.41 -19.18 -25.75
N SER A 360 -6.45 -20.40 -25.18
CA SER A 360 -6.76 -21.63 -25.95
C SER A 360 -8.20 -21.69 -26.46
N ILE A 361 -9.16 -21.05 -25.77
CA ILE A 361 -10.57 -20.98 -26.20
C ILE A 361 -10.74 -19.95 -27.32
N LEU A 362 -10.13 -18.77 -27.14
CA LEU A 362 -10.27 -17.66 -28.09
C LEU A 362 -9.42 -17.83 -29.36
N GLY A 363 -8.26 -18.52 -29.23
CA GLY A 363 -7.35 -18.72 -30.35
C GLY A 363 -6.96 -17.40 -31.02
N ASP A 364 -6.95 -17.39 -32.37
CA ASP A 364 -6.56 -16.21 -33.16
C ASP A 364 -7.52 -15.03 -33.01
N ARG A 365 -8.77 -15.26 -32.59
CA ARG A 365 -9.75 -14.20 -32.34
C ARG A 365 -9.33 -13.24 -31.21
N ALA A 366 -8.48 -13.71 -30.29
CA ALA A 366 -7.94 -12.87 -29.21
C ALA A 366 -7.17 -11.65 -29.75
N PHE A 367 -6.56 -11.78 -30.92
CA PHE A 367 -5.70 -10.74 -31.52
C PHE A 367 -6.44 -9.78 -32.48
N TRP A 368 -7.75 -9.93 -32.64
CA TRP A 368 -8.53 -9.02 -33.48
C TRP A 368 -8.40 -7.55 -33.02
N PRO A 369 -8.21 -6.55 -33.92
CA PRO A 369 -8.20 -6.61 -35.38
C PRO A 369 -6.83 -6.96 -35.99
N ALA A 370 -5.74 -7.01 -35.23
CA ALA A 370 -4.40 -7.35 -35.66
C ALA A 370 -4.22 -8.88 -35.67
N ASN A 371 -4.40 -9.53 -36.83
CA ASN A 371 -4.17 -10.97 -36.93
C ASN A 371 -2.67 -11.28 -37.12
N PRO A 372 -1.96 -11.88 -36.13
CA PRO A 372 -0.53 -12.20 -36.28
C PRO A 372 -0.24 -13.26 -37.33
N ALA A 373 -1.24 -14.09 -37.70
CA ALA A 373 -1.12 -15.07 -38.78
C ALA A 373 -1.42 -14.49 -40.18
N GLY A 374 -2.10 -13.33 -40.26
CA GLY A 374 -2.61 -12.75 -41.50
C GLY A 374 -1.58 -12.05 -42.41
N VAL A 375 -0.33 -11.88 -41.97
CA VAL A 375 0.74 -11.35 -42.84
C VAL A 375 1.17 -12.35 -43.91
N ALA A 376 0.82 -13.64 -43.75
CA ALA A 376 1.13 -14.68 -44.71
C ALA A 376 0.10 -14.79 -45.88
N ASP A 377 -1.13 -14.23 -45.72
CA ASP A 377 -2.26 -14.50 -46.66
C ASP A 377 -2.66 -13.32 -47.55
N LEU A 378 -2.03 -12.14 -47.41
CA LEU A 378 -2.19 -11.07 -48.37
C LEU A 378 -1.24 -11.35 -49.54
N GLY A 379 -1.76 -12.06 -50.55
CA GLY A 379 -1.11 -12.39 -51.84
C GLY A 379 -0.68 -11.17 -52.64
N GLY A 380 0.22 -10.38 -52.10
CA GLY A 380 1.00 -9.38 -52.84
C GLY A 380 2.29 -10.03 -53.36
N PRO A 381 2.84 -9.57 -54.48
CA PRO A 381 4.03 -10.17 -55.06
C PRO A 381 5.19 -10.14 -54.05
N ARG A 382 5.65 -11.34 -53.68
CA ARG A 382 6.84 -11.53 -52.87
C ARG A 382 7.99 -10.74 -53.47
N ARG A 383 8.33 -9.59 -52.94
CA ARG A 383 9.62 -8.95 -53.16
C ARG A 383 10.67 -9.89 -52.60
N ASN A 384 11.43 -10.51 -53.52
CA ASN A 384 12.63 -11.30 -53.20
C ASN A 384 13.65 -10.39 -52.53
N LEU A 385 13.57 -10.28 -51.21
CA LEU A 385 14.68 -9.77 -50.40
C LEU A 385 15.67 -10.93 -50.27
N PRO A 386 16.97 -10.70 -50.54
CA PRO A 386 17.97 -11.73 -50.44
C PRO A 386 18.01 -12.28 -49.00
N ILE A 387 17.80 -13.59 -48.88
CA ILE A 387 17.99 -14.33 -47.62
C ILE A 387 19.48 -14.18 -47.29
N ARG A 388 19.78 -13.37 -46.31
CA ARG A 388 21.08 -13.33 -45.67
C ARG A 388 21.14 -14.54 -44.75
N ASP A 389 22.07 -15.45 -45.02
CA ASP A 389 22.31 -16.67 -44.23
C ASP A 389 22.46 -16.31 -42.75
N GLY A 390 21.56 -16.88 -41.89
CA GLY A 390 21.69 -16.87 -40.43
C GLY A 390 20.89 -15.78 -39.67
N GLY A 391 19.92 -15.09 -40.25
CA GLY A 391 19.07 -14.10 -39.56
C GLY A 391 17.64 -14.57 -39.39
N ASP A 392 17.18 -14.67 -38.16
CA ASP A 392 15.78 -14.83 -37.74
C ASP A 392 14.89 -13.76 -38.42
N PRO A 393 13.69 -14.07 -38.93
CA PRO A 393 12.75 -13.08 -39.45
C PRO A 393 12.02 -12.41 -38.28
N GLN A 394 12.74 -11.56 -37.54
CA GLN A 394 12.13 -10.68 -36.54
C GLN A 394 11.71 -9.38 -37.21
N ASP A 395 10.48 -8.92 -36.94
CA ASP A 395 10.15 -7.51 -37.17
C ASP A 395 11.28 -6.67 -36.57
N PRO A 396 11.83 -5.68 -37.30
CA PRO A 396 12.93 -4.90 -36.77
C PRO A 396 12.48 -4.27 -35.42
N PRO A 397 13.25 -4.45 -34.36
CA PRO A 397 12.89 -3.92 -33.06
C PRO A 397 12.60 -2.41 -33.16
N PRO A 398 11.68 -1.87 -32.35
CA PRO A 398 11.32 -0.46 -32.42
C PRO A 398 12.56 0.42 -32.46
N LYS A 399 12.64 1.36 -33.39
CA LYS A 399 13.82 2.23 -33.64
C LYS A 399 14.35 2.89 -32.37
N ILE A 400 13.48 3.10 -31.37
CA ILE A 400 13.87 3.68 -30.09
C ILE A 400 14.82 2.76 -29.31
N TRP A 401 14.56 1.45 -29.24
CA TRP A 401 15.40 0.50 -28.50
C TRP A 401 16.71 0.23 -29.21
N GLN A 402 16.73 0.26 -30.56
CA GLN A 402 17.97 0.22 -31.32
C GLN A 402 18.85 1.45 -31.02
N ARG A 403 18.25 2.65 -31.00
CA ARG A 403 18.98 3.88 -30.63
C ARG A 403 19.51 3.84 -29.19
N THR A 404 18.71 3.31 -28.25
CA THR A 404 19.13 3.14 -26.86
C THR A 404 20.32 2.17 -26.76
N ALA A 405 20.26 1.03 -27.43
CA ALA A 405 21.37 0.07 -27.48
C ALA A 405 22.63 0.68 -28.11
N ASP A 406 22.50 1.44 -29.20
CA ASP A 406 23.61 2.16 -29.83
C ASP A 406 24.20 3.24 -28.90
N LEU A 407 23.37 3.93 -28.13
CA LEU A 407 23.79 4.90 -27.13
C LEU A 407 24.59 4.23 -26.01
N VAL A 408 24.10 3.10 -25.50
CA VAL A 408 24.79 2.28 -24.49
C VAL A 408 26.14 1.79 -25.04
N ARG A 409 26.16 1.28 -26.27
CA ARG A 409 27.38 0.82 -26.94
C ARG A 409 28.44 1.92 -27.03
N ARG A 410 28.05 3.14 -27.44
CA ARG A 410 28.97 4.26 -27.71
C ARG A 410 29.36 5.03 -26.46
N ARG A 411 28.50 5.14 -25.46
CA ARG A 411 28.66 6.08 -24.35
C ARG A 411 28.41 5.46 -22.95
N SER A 412 28.62 4.16 -22.78
CA SER A 412 28.32 3.44 -21.52
C SER A 412 28.87 4.13 -20.26
N THR A 413 30.13 4.57 -20.26
CA THR A 413 30.75 5.24 -19.10
C THR A 413 30.05 6.59 -18.79
N ARG A 414 29.72 7.37 -19.82
CA ARG A 414 29.02 8.66 -19.61
C ARG A 414 27.60 8.45 -19.07
N ILE A 415 26.92 7.40 -19.57
CA ILE A 415 25.58 7.05 -19.05
C ILE A 415 25.68 6.69 -17.57
N ILE A 416 26.62 5.85 -17.17
CA ILE A 416 26.80 5.47 -15.77
C ILE A 416 27.01 6.71 -14.90
N ILE A 417 27.93 7.59 -15.30
CA ILE A 417 28.26 8.82 -14.53
C ILE A 417 27.02 9.76 -14.44
N ILE A 418 26.37 10.02 -15.56
CA ILE A 418 25.23 10.95 -15.60
C ILE A 418 24.05 10.41 -14.77
N VAL A 419 23.71 9.12 -14.93
CA VAL A 419 22.59 8.52 -14.20
C VAL A 419 22.90 8.45 -12.70
N LEU A 420 24.10 8.05 -12.31
CA LEU A 420 24.49 8.03 -10.89
C LEU A 420 24.54 9.43 -10.29
N ALA A 421 25.03 10.43 -11.03
CA ALA A 421 25.00 11.83 -10.58
C ALA A 421 23.55 12.35 -10.42
N LEU A 422 22.66 12.01 -11.36
CA LEU A 422 21.25 12.38 -11.25
C LEU A 422 20.59 11.72 -10.02
N LEU A 423 20.81 10.42 -9.83
CA LEU A 423 20.30 9.71 -8.64
C LEU A 423 20.85 10.34 -7.35
N ALA A 424 22.15 10.69 -7.31
CA ALA A 424 22.75 11.33 -6.15
C ALA A 424 22.15 12.72 -5.87
N VAL A 425 21.83 13.51 -6.90
CA VAL A 425 21.15 14.80 -6.74
C VAL A 425 19.74 14.62 -6.18
N LEU A 426 18.99 13.66 -6.69
CA LEU A 426 17.65 13.35 -6.18
C LEU A 426 17.67 12.86 -4.73
N CYS A 427 18.73 12.15 -4.31
CA CYS A 427 18.91 11.75 -2.91
C CYS A 427 19.05 12.93 -1.94
N LEU A 428 19.43 14.15 -2.40
CA LEU A 428 19.62 15.30 -1.53
C LEU A 428 18.32 15.73 -0.81
N GLY A 429 17.17 15.45 -1.39
CA GLY A 429 15.88 15.68 -0.73
C GLY A 429 15.71 14.92 0.59
N ASN A 430 16.44 13.82 0.80
CA ASN A 430 16.41 13.11 2.10
C ASN A 430 17.17 13.86 3.22
N LEU A 431 17.82 14.97 2.91
CA LEU A 431 18.51 15.81 3.90
C LEU A 431 17.61 16.89 4.50
N THR A 432 16.46 17.15 3.89
CA THR A 432 15.46 18.08 4.44
C THR A 432 14.74 17.38 5.60
N ASN A 433 14.44 18.16 6.64
CA ASN A 433 13.85 17.62 7.87
C ASN A 433 12.46 17.02 7.57
N HIS A 434 12.14 15.91 8.23
CA HIS A 434 10.92 15.14 7.99
C HIS A 434 10.12 15.11 9.28
N GLU A 435 9.09 15.93 9.33
CA GLU A 435 8.03 15.74 10.32
C GLU A 435 7.17 14.58 9.83
N THR A 436 6.87 13.65 10.73
CA THR A 436 5.96 12.53 10.41
C THR A 436 4.52 12.96 10.62
N LEU A 437 3.65 12.61 9.68
CA LEU A 437 2.22 12.80 9.84
C LEU A 437 1.69 11.79 10.85
N GLY A 438 1.05 12.30 11.91
CA GLY A 438 0.30 11.46 12.84
C GLY A 438 -0.88 10.78 12.14
N PHE A 439 -1.29 9.63 12.69
CA PHE A 439 -2.43 8.88 12.14
C PHE A 439 -3.72 9.70 12.24
N GLY A 440 -4.45 9.79 11.12
CA GLY A 440 -5.73 10.52 11.05
C GLY A 440 -5.61 11.99 10.64
N GLN A 441 -4.41 12.58 10.60
CA GLN A 441 -4.20 13.94 10.07
C GLN A 441 -4.25 13.98 8.54
N GLY A 442 -3.92 12.89 7.87
CA GLY A 442 -3.74 12.81 6.42
C GLY A 442 -5.03 12.72 5.61
N VAL A 443 -6.12 13.42 5.97
CA VAL A 443 -7.33 13.50 5.15
C VAL A 443 -7.31 14.79 4.34
N THR A 444 -7.09 14.69 3.04
CA THR A 444 -7.03 15.84 2.11
C THR A 444 -8.37 16.55 1.92
N ARG A 445 -9.46 16.01 2.45
CA ARG A 445 -10.81 16.53 2.28
C ARG A 445 -11.38 17.01 3.61
N ALA A 446 -11.80 18.27 3.68
CA ALA A 446 -12.48 18.79 4.86
C ALA A 446 -13.75 17.97 5.17
N THR A 447 -13.74 17.27 6.32
CA THR A 447 -14.83 16.46 6.82
C THR A 447 -15.64 17.24 7.88
N ASN A 448 -16.73 16.64 8.36
CA ASN A 448 -17.46 17.23 9.48
C ASN A 448 -16.62 17.18 10.77
N SER A 449 -15.87 16.10 10.98
CA SER A 449 -14.99 15.95 12.15
C SER A 449 -13.79 16.89 12.08
N SER A 450 -13.13 17.07 10.93
CA SER A 450 -12.00 18.01 10.80
C SER A 450 -12.40 19.45 11.10
N ARG A 451 -13.56 19.89 10.56
CA ARG A 451 -14.10 21.21 10.89
C ARG A 451 -14.45 21.34 12.38
N GLY A 452 -14.92 20.25 12.99
CA GLY A 452 -15.19 20.21 14.42
C GLY A 452 -13.91 20.30 15.25
N THR A 453 -12.83 19.66 14.82
CA THR A 453 -11.51 19.75 15.45
C THR A 453 -10.96 21.18 15.32
N GLU A 454 -11.00 21.77 14.14
CA GLU A 454 -10.60 23.17 13.93
C GLU A 454 -11.41 24.16 14.78
N ALA A 455 -12.72 23.95 14.93
CA ALA A 455 -13.57 24.77 15.80
C ALA A 455 -13.21 24.56 17.29
N LEU A 456 -12.91 23.33 17.69
CA LEU A 456 -12.45 22.99 19.02
C LEU A 456 -11.15 23.72 19.36
N GLU A 457 -10.15 23.65 18.49
CA GLU A 457 -8.83 24.26 18.68
C GLU A 457 -8.88 25.79 18.70
N ARG A 458 -9.79 26.41 17.96
CA ARG A 458 -9.96 27.86 17.98
C ARG A 458 -10.51 28.43 19.30
N HIS A 459 -11.39 27.68 19.96
CA HIS A 459 -12.17 28.16 21.11
C HIS A 459 -11.81 27.50 22.42
N PHE A 460 -11.15 26.31 22.39
CA PHE A 460 -10.78 25.53 23.54
C PHE A 460 -9.29 25.17 23.48
N PRO A 461 -8.69 24.72 24.59
CA PRO A 461 -7.32 24.22 24.60
C PRO A 461 -7.13 23.10 23.58
N ALA A 462 -6.08 23.17 22.75
CA ALA A 462 -5.82 22.21 21.66
C ALA A 462 -5.83 20.75 22.14
N GLY A 463 -5.19 20.45 23.28
CA GLY A 463 -5.14 19.10 23.84
C GLY A 463 -6.47 18.53 24.33
N LEU A 464 -7.55 19.31 24.36
CA LEU A 464 -8.86 18.81 24.79
C LEU A 464 -9.50 17.86 23.77
N GLY A 465 -9.12 18.01 22.49
CA GLY A 465 -9.62 17.15 21.39
C GLY A 465 -9.12 15.71 21.46
N ALA A 466 -7.93 15.50 22.05
CA ALA A 466 -7.30 14.19 22.21
C ALA A 466 -6.45 14.18 23.49
N PRO A 467 -7.06 14.12 24.68
CA PRO A 467 -6.32 14.12 25.93
C PRO A 467 -5.55 12.82 26.12
N LEU A 468 -4.43 12.88 26.82
CA LEU A 468 -3.72 11.70 27.29
C LEU A 468 -4.42 11.11 28.51
N THR A 469 -4.25 9.82 28.74
CA THR A 469 -4.75 9.12 29.91
C THR A 469 -3.60 8.41 30.63
N ALA A 470 -3.42 8.67 31.92
CA ALA A 470 -2.47 7.93 32.73
C ALA A 470 -3.23 7.01 33.69
N VAL A 471 -2.95 5.72 33.61
CA VAL A 471 -3.50 4.71 34.53
C VAL A 471 -2.41 4.37 35.55
N VAL A 472 -2.68 4.64 36.81
CA VAL A 472 -1.75 4.44 37.92
C VAL A 472 -2.44 3.74 39.09
N LYS A 473 -1.68 3.19 40.03
CA LYS A 473 -2.30 2.68 41.27
C LYS A 473 -2.94 3.81 42.06
N ALA A 474 -4.05 3.53 42.71
CA ALA A 474 -4.84 4.52 43.42
C ALA A 474 -4.03 5.26 44.51
N ASP A 475 -3.08 4.60 45.17
CA ASP A 475 -2.19 5.18 46.18
C ASP A 475 -1.07 6.05 45.57
N GLU A 476 -0.66 5.80 44.33
CA GLU A 476 0.32 6.59 43.58
C GLU A 476 -0.30 7.82 42.89
N ALA A 477 -1.62 7.83 42.62
CA ALA A 477 -2.32 8.87 41.88
C ALA A 477 -2.11 10.31 42.38
N PRO A 478 -2.09 10.59 43.72
CA PRO A 478 -1.84 11.96 44.21
C PRO A 478 -0.40 12.44 43.96
N ALA A 479 0.58 11.52 43.90
CA ALA A 479 1.96 11.85 43.56
C ALA A 479 2.13 12.08 42.04
N ALA A 480 1.58 11.18 41.22
CA ALA A 480 1.56 11.28 39.78
C ALA A 480 0.90 12.60 39.34
N ARG A 481 -0.29 12.91 39.86
CA ARG A 481 -0.97 14.16 39.56
C ARG A 481 -0.11 15.38 39.85
N ARG A 482 0.50 15.48 41.03
CA ARG A 482 1.36 16.63 41.42
C ARG A 482 2.60 16.76 40.55
N GLU A 483 3.13 15.65 40.02
CA GLU A 483 4.29 15.69 39.17
C GLU A 483 3.88 16.12 37.73
N MET A 484 2.77 15.62 37.23
CA MET A 484 2.23 16.03 35.90
C MET A 484 1.81 17.50 35.88
N GLU A 485 1.24 18.03 36.97
CA GLU A 485 0.87 19.45 37.09
C GLU A 485 2.07 20.41 37.07
N LYS A 486 3.31 19.94 37.21
CA LYS A 486 4.54 20.75 37.15
C LYS A 486 5.11 20.89 35.73
N LEU A 487 4.65 20.04 34.80
CA LEU A 487 5.17 20.02 33.45
C LEU A 487 4.57 21.18 32.62
N ASP A 488 5.43 21.95 31.96
CA ASP A 488 4.99 23.06 31.12
C ASP A 488 4.16 22.61 29.90
N SER A 489 4.35 21.35 29.48
CA SER A 489 3.59 20.72 28.39
C SER A 489 2.16 20.35 28.79
N VAL A 490 1.87 20.21 30.11
CA VAL A 490 0.57 19.80 30.64
C VAL A 490 -0.22 21.00 31.13
N GLN A 491 -1.32 21.29 30.48
CA GLN A 491 -2.21 22.39 30.87
C GLN A 491 -3.09 22.05 32.06
N LEU A 492 -3.55 20.80 32.13
CA LEU A 492 -4.53 20.38 33.12
C LEU A 492 -4.44 18.88 33.38
N VAL A 493 -4.59 18.50 34.64
CA VAL A 493 -4.70 17.10 35.06
C VAL A 493 -6.01 16.91 35.82
N LEU A 494 -6.89 16.08 35.27
CA LEU A 494 -8.21 15.76 35.83
C LEU A 494 -8.24 14.31 36.35
N PRO A 495 -8.73 14.03 37.53
CA PRO A 495 -9.04 12.66 37.92
C PRO A 495 -10.31 12.21 37.18
N ALA A 496 -10.27 11.07 36.51
CA ALA A 496 -11.45 10.46 35.96
C ALA A 496 -12.23 9.68 37.02
N PRO A 497 -13.57 9.62 36.93
CA PRO A 497 -14.37 8.79 37.83
C PRO A 497 -13.96 7.32 37.70
N ALA A 498 -13.60 6.70 38.79
CA ALA A 498 -13.39 5.26 38.89
C ALA A 498 -14.37 4.66 39.89
N PRO A 499 -14.78 3.39 39.74
CA PRO A 499 -15.58 2.71 40.74
C PRO A 499 -14.89 2.80 42.12
N GLY A 500 -15.66 3.03 43.20
CA GLY A 500 -15.14 3.42 44.52
C GLY A 500 -14.12 2.48 45.22
N ASP A 501 -13.94 1.26 44.72
CA ASP A 501 -12.99 0.27 45.21
C ASP A 501 -11.92 -0.11 44.17
N ALA A 502 -11.71 0.71 43.14
CA ALA A 502 -10.74 0.43 42.09
C ALA A 502 -9.29 0.52 42.65
N ALA A 503 -8.50 -0.53 42.39
CA ALA A 503 -7.08 -0.55 42.77
C ALA A 503 -6.24 0.42 41.86
N GLU A 504 -6.76 0.80 40.75
CA GLU A 504 -6.17 1.71 39.75
C GLU A 504 -6.99 3.00 39.66
N ALA A 505 -6.32 4.12 39.42
CA ALA A 505 -6.90 5.44 39.19
C ALA A 505 -6.51 5.94 37.81
N VAL A 506 -7.41 6.68 37.18
CA VAL A 506 -7.19 7.27 35.86
C VAL A 506 -7.05 8.78 35.99
N LEU A 507 -5.96 9.32 35.42
CA LEU A 507 -5.72 10.75 35.28
C LEU A 507 -5.83 11.13 33.79
N VAL A 508 -6.62 12.14 33.50
CA VAL A 508 -6.74 12.73 32.16
C VAL A 508 -5.84 13.95 32.08
N LEU A 509 -4.89 13.94 31.15
CA LEU A 509 -3.95 15.02 30.95
C LEU A 509 -4.28 15.76 29.65
N VAL A 510 -4.49 17.06 29.74
CA VAL A 510 -4.72 17.93 28.57
C VAL A 510 -3.41 18.66 28.29
N LEU A 511 -2.90 18.53 27.07
CA LEU A 511 -1.67 19.18 26.63
C LEU A 511 -1.92 20.64 26.25
N HIS A 512 -0.85 21.45 26.28
CA HIS A 512 -0.87 22.82 25.73
C HIS A 512 -0.76 22.80 24.20
N GLN A 513 0.02 21.87 23.66
CA GLN A 513 0.29 21.70 22.23
C GLN A 513 -0.86 20.98 21.52
N ASP A 514 -0.86 21.08 20.19
CA ASP A 514 -1.66 20.24 19.33
C ASP A 514 -1.28 18.76 19.56
N PRO A 515 -2.23 17.90 19.98
CA PRO A 515 -1.94 16.50 20.31
C PRO A 515 -1.44 15.66 19.12
N TYR A 516 -1.53 16.19 17.91
CA TYR A 516 -1.10 15.51 16.70
C TYR A 516 0.25 16.02 16.18
N GLY A 517 0.83 17.07 16.75
CA GLY A 517 2.09 17.66 16.33
C GLY A 517 3.31 17.00 16.97
N SER A 518 4.48 17.17 16.33
CA SER A 518 5.78 16.67 16.84
C SER A 518 6.15 17.18 18.24
N ASP A 519 5.71 18.39 18.60
CA ASP A 519 5.93 18.95 19.94
C ASP A 519 5.16 18.18 21.02
N ALA A 520 4.01 17.61 20.69
CA ALA A 520 3.24 16.76 21.59
C ALA A 520 3.90 15.39 21.78
N GLU A 521 4.51 14.83 20.75
CA GLU A 521 5.28 13.58 20.85
C GLU A 521 6.50 13.73 21.76
N ALA A 522 7.23 14.84 21.63
CA ALA A 522 8.33 15.17 22.54
C ALA A 522 7.84 15.35 24.00
N ALA A 523 6.66 15.96 24.19
CA ALA A 523 6.04 16.10 25.50
C ALA A 523 5.63 14.73 26.08
N VAL A 524 5.15 13.79 25.27
CA VAL A 524 4.80 12.43 25.70
C VAL A 524 6.02 11.71 26.28
N GLU A 525 7.19 11.82 25.66
CA GLU A 525 8.42 11.20 26.19
C GLU A 525 8.77 11.74 27.57
N GLU A 526 8.70 13.07 27.76
CA GLU A 526 8.94 13.70 29.07
C GLU A 526 7.90 13.25 30.10
N ILE A 527 6.62 13.26 29.74
CA ILE A 527 5.50 12.85 30.61
C ILE A 527 5.69 11.38 31.04
N ARG A 528 6.05 10.51 30.11
CA ARG A 528 6.30 9.09 30.35
C ARG A 528 7.44 8.87 31.35
N GLU A 529 8.58 9.56 31.15
CA GLU A 529 9.72 9.49 32.07
C GLU A 529 9.35 9.93 33.47
N ARG A 530 8.67 11.07 33.61
CA ARG A 530 8.24 11.62 34.89
C ARG A 530 7.18 10.76 35.59
N LEU A 531 6.24 10.22 34.81
CA LEU A 531 5.21 9.32 35.34
C LEU A 531 5.85 8.06 35.94
N HIS A 532 6.76 7.41 35.20
CA HIS A 532 7.43 6.20 35.67
C HIS A 532 8.36 6.45 36.88
N ALA A 533 8.87 7.67 37.01
CA ALA A 533 9.69 8.02 38.19
C ALA A 533 8.88 8.04 39.50
N VAL A 534 7.60 8.43 39.45
CA VAL A 534 6.72 8.54 40.65
C VAL A 534 5.71 7.40 40.75
N ALA A 535 5.43 6.72 39.65
CA ALA A 535 4.53 5.57 39.54
C ALA A 535 5.17 4.54 38.60
N PRO A 536 6.10 3.68 39.05
CA PRO A 536 6.87 2.78 38.19
C PRO A 536 6.02 1.76 37.38
N GLY A 537 4.79 1.51 37.83
CA GLY A 537 3.80 0.68 37.12
C GLY A 537 2.75 1.47 36.36
N GLY A 538 2.88 2.80 36.34
CA GLY A 538 1.95 3.67 35.62
C GLY A 538 2.02 3.45 34.08
N LEU A 539 0.90 3.57 33.42
CA LEU A 539 0.77 3.41 31.97
C LEU A 539 0.21 4.70 31.38
N LEU A 540 0.79 5.15 30.29
CA LEU A 540 0.34 6.31 29.54
C LEU A 540 -0.33 5.87 28.24
N GLY A 541 -1.52 6.40 27.96
CA GLY A 541 -2.31 6.12 26.76
C GLY A 541 -2.90 7.39 26.15
N GLY A 542 -3.58 7.26 25.03
CA GLY A 542 -4.16 8.32 24.22
C GLY A 542 -3.55 8.36 22.84
N ILE A 543 -4.20 9.05 21.90
CA ILE A 543 -3.85 9.00 20.49
C ILE A 543 -2.41 9.48 20.21
N THR A 544 -1.93 10.49 20.91
CA THR A 544 -0.55 10.98 20.76
C THR A 544 0.48 9.93 21.19
N VAL A 545 0.17 9.17 22.26
CA VAL A 545 1.03 8.07 22.74
C VAL A 545 1.02 6.92 21.73
N GLU A 546 -0.16 6.59 21.19
CA GLU A 546 -0.32 5.58 20.15
C GLU A 546 0.49 5.94 18.90
N ASN A 547 0.44 7.21 18.46
CA ASN A 547 1.20 7.69 17.30
C ASN A 547 2.71 7.52 17.53
N LEU A 548 3.21 7.94 18.67
CA LEU A 548 4.63 7.79 19.02
C LEU A 548 5.04 6.31 19.08
N ASP A 549 4.23 5.45 19.71
CA ASP A 549 4.51 4.00 19.78
C ASP A 549 4.51 3.35 18.38
N VAL A 550 3.61 3.78 17.47
CA VAL A 550 3.56 3.35 16.06
C VAL A 550 4.82 3.78 15.33
N GLU A 551 5.23 5.05 15.46
CA GLU A 551 6.42 5.58 14.80
C GLU A 551 7.70 4.87 15.25
N GLN A 552 7.88 4.72 16.57
CA GLN A 552 9.03 4.01 17.15
C GLN A 552 9.07 2.54 16.69
N THR A 553 7.91 1.86 16.69
CA THR A 553 7.81 0.47 16.24
C THR A 553 8.12 0.36 14.74
N ASN A 554 7.56 1.23 13.90
CA ASN A 554 7.80 1.24 12.47
C ASN A 554 9.27 1.56 12.13
N SER A 555 9.90 2.50 12.84
CA SER A 555 11.34 2.81 12.67
C SER A 555 12.23 1.60 12.99
N ARG A 556 11.90 0.86 14.06
CA ARG A 556 12.59 -0.40 14.39
C ARG A 556 12.39 -1.47 13.33
N ASP A 557 11.15 -1.65 12.89
CA ASP A 557 10.79 -2.62 11.86
C ASP A 557 11.48 -2.30 10.54
N THR A 558 11.52 -1.04 10.12
CA THR A 558 12.22 -0.58 8.90
C THR A 558 13.71 -0.95 8.96
N LYS A 559 14.39 -0.67 10.07
CA LYS A 559 15.82 -0.98 10.25
C LYS A 559 16.12 -2.49 10.17
N LEU A 560 15.16 -3.35 10.50
CA LEU A 560 15.29 -4.80 10.45
C LEU A 560 14.86 -5.37 9.09
N ILE A 561 13.72 -4.93 8.57
CA ILE A 561 13.10 -5.49 7.38
C ILE A 561 13.87 -5.12 6.11
N VAL A 562 14.33 -3.86 5.99
CA VAL A 562 15.05 -3.38 4.80
C VAL A 562 16.30 -4.25 4.51
N PRO A 563 17.23 -4.47 5.45
CA PRO A 563 18.37 -5.35 5.19
C PRO A 563 17.97 -6.80 4.92
N LEU A 564 16.93 -7.32 5.58
CA LEU A 564 16.48 -8.69 5.42
C LEU A 564 15.86 -8.93 4.03
N VAL A 565 15.07 -7.99 3.53
CA VAL A 565 14.51 -8.03 2.16
C VAL A 565 15.66 -8.01 1.15
N LEU A 566 16.64 -7.11 1.30
CA LEU A 566 17.79 -7.05 0.40
C LEU A 566 18.61 -8.35 0.41
N LEU A 567 18.77 -8.97 1.58
CA LEU A 567 19.43 -10.26 1.72
C LEU A 567 18.68 -11.36 0.98
N VAL A 568 17.37 -11.51 1.23
CA VAL A 568 16.52 -12.54 0.61
C VAL A 568 16.49 -12.37 -0.91
N VAL A 569 16.24 -11.15 -1.38
CA VAL A 569 16.23 -10.82 -2.81
C VAL A 569 17.62 -11.08 -3.44
N GLY A 570 18.68 -10.71 -2.74
CA GLY A 570 20.06 -10.96 -3.17
C GLY A 570 20.36 -12.45 -3.34
N LEU A 571 19.97 -13.26 -2.38
CA LEU A 571 20.13 -14.72 -2.45
C LEU A 571 19.36 -15.33 -3.62
N ILE A 572 18.13 -14.87 -3.88
CA ILE A 572 17.34 -15.33 -5.02
C ILE A 572 18.02 -14.91 -6.34
N LEU A 573 18.49 -13.66 -6.45
CA LEU A 573 19.21 -13.20 -7.63
C LEU A 573 20.49 -14.02 -7.88
N ILE A 574 21.24 -14.35 -6.84
CA ILE A 574 22.43 -15.21 -6.93
C ILE A 574 22.04 -16.60 -7.45
N ALA A 575 20.96 -17.18 -6.91
CA ALA A 575 20.48 -18.50 -7.32
C ALA A 575 20.01 -18.52 -8.78
N VAL A 576 19.26 -17.51 -9.22
CA VAL A 576 18.69 -17.40 -10.57
C VAL A 576 19.79 -17.09 -11.60
N LEU A 577 20.63 -16.08 -11.32
CA LEU A 577 21.69 -15.65 -12.24
C LEU A 577 22.94 -16.50 -12.13
N ARG A 578 23.07 -17.34 -11.10
CA ARG A 578 24.29 -18.15 -10.81
C ARG A 578 25.57 -17.33 -10.90
N ALA A 579 25.52 -16.12 -10.38
CA ALA A 579 26.60 -15.14 -10.42
C ALA A 579 26.58 -14.35 -9.09
N LEU A 580 27.68 -13.69 -8.74
CA LEU A 580 27.78 -12.83 -7.56
C LEU A 580 27.86 -11.35 -7.95
N VAL A 581 28.56 -11.04 -9.03
CA VAL A 581 28.79 -9.64 -9.44
C VAL A 581 27.51 -8.99 -9.97
N ALA A 582 26.76 -9.72 -10.82
CA ALA A 582 25.50 -9.18 -11.34
C ALA A 582 24.48 -8.86 -10.23
N PRO A 583 24.16 -9.77 -9.29
CA PRO A 583 23.28 -9.45 -8.15
C PRO A 583 23.76 -8.26 -7.31
N ALA A 584 25.08 -8.16 -7.07
CA ALA A 584 25.64 -7.10 -6.24
C ALA A 584 25.36 -5.69 -6.82
N TYR A 585 25.67 -5.46 -8.11
CA TYR A 585 25.35 -4.15 -8.69
C TYR A 585 23.86 -3.94 -8.94
N LEU A 586 23.07 -5.00 -9.19
CA LEU A 586 21.62 -4.89 -9.30
C LEU A 586 21.00 -4.40 -7.99
N ILE A 587 21.38 -4.98 -6.85
CA ILE A 587 20.94 -4.52 -5.53
C ILE A 587 21.39 -3.08 -5.29
N ALA A 588 22.67 -2.76 -5.56
CA ALA A 588 23.18 -1.40 -5.39
C ALA A 588 22.39 -0.37 -6.22
N THR A 589 22.01 -0.71 -7.47
CA THR A 589 21.20 0.19 -8.31
C THR A 589 19.76 0.32 -7.81
N VAL A 590 19.17 -0.73 -7.26
CA VAL A 590 17.82 -0.70 -6.66
C VAL A 590 17.83 0.18 -5.40
N VAL A 591 18.82 0.04 -4.53
CA VAL A 591 18.95 0.89 -3.32
C VAL A 591 19.16 2.36 -3.72
N ALA A 592 20.03 2.63 -4.71
CA ALA A 592 20.25 3.99 -5.19
C ALA A 592 19.00 4.60 -5.82
N SER A 593 18.24 3.82 -6.59
CA SER A 593 16.96 4.22 -7.18
C SER A 593 15.91 4.52 -6.12
N PHE A 594 15.80 3.67 -5.11
CA PHE A 594 14.91 3.87 -3.98
C PHE A 594 15.24 5.16 -3.22
N ALA A 595 16.50 5.34 -2.81
CA ALA A 595 16.94 6.54 -2.07
C ALA A 595 16.71 7.83 -2.89
N ALA A 596 16.94 7.78 -4.20
CA ALA A 596 16.66 8.91 -5.09
C ALA A 596 15.15 9.19 -5.21
N THR A 597 14.34 8.13 -5.26
CA THR A 597 12.88 8.26 -5.32
C THR A 597 12.32 8.86 -4.03
N LEU A 598 12.79 8.38 -2.88
CA LEU A 598 12.38 8.89 -1.58
C LEU A 598 12.77 10.37 -1.43
N GLY A 599 14.01 10.74 -1.78
CA GLY A 599 14.44 12.14 -1.73
C GLY A 599 13.65 13.06 -2.68
N LEU A 600 13.31 12.58 -3.87
CA LEU A 600 12.43 13.33 -4.78
C LEU A 600 11.03 13.47 -4.20
N ALA A 601 10.48 12.40 -3.61
CA ALA A 601 9.15 12.41 -3.00
C ALA A 601 9.10 13.38 -1.83
N THR A 602 10.09 13.35 -0.94
CA THR A 602 10.23 14.30 0.17
C THR A 602 10.19 15.73 -0.34
N PHE A 603 11.09 16.08 -1.26
CA PHE A 603 11.14 17.43 -1.84
C PHE A 603 9.79 17.85 -2.46
N VAL A 604 9.14 16.95 -3.18
CA VAL A 604 7.85 17.26 -3.84
C VAL A 604 6.74 17.46 -2.81
N PHE A 605 6.64 16.59 -1.80
CA PHE A 605 5.54 16.69 -0.83
C PHE A 605 5.73 17.87 0.12
N THR A 606 6.92 18.08 0.67
CA THR A 606 7.16 19.13 1.66
C THR A 606 7.38 20.51 1.00
N ASP A 607 8.31 20.61 0.03
CA ASP A 607 8.72 21.91 -0.52
C ASP A 607 7.81 22.40 -1.66
N VAL A 608 7.21 21.48 -2.47
CA VAL A 608 6.36 21.90 -3.61
C VAL A 608 4.89 21.91 -3.23
N PHE A 609 4.39 20.88 -2.56
CA PHE A 609 2.97 20.81 -2.15
C PHE A 609 2.71 21.39 -0.76
N GLY A 610 3.75 21.65 0.04
CA GLY A 610 3.62 22.25 1.37
C GLY A 610 2.89 21.34 2.35
N MET A 611 3.04 20.01 2.20
CA MET A 611 2.50 19.05 3.17
C MET A 611 3.28 19.16 4.48
N GLU A 612 2.59 19.04 5.60
CA GLU A 612 3.16 19.19 6.94
C GLU A 612 4.18 18.11 7.31
N GLY A 613 4.11 16.93 6.65
CA GLY A 613 5.05 15.85 6.90
C GLY A 613 4.90 14.68 5.92
N LEU A 614 5.67 13.64 6.17
CA LEU A 614 5.61 12.37 5.44
C LEU A 614 4.84 11.32 6.24
N ALA A 615 4.12 10.45 5.57
CA ALA A 615 3.47 9.31 6.21
C ALA A 615 4.51 8.43 6.91
N PHE A 616 4.25 8.03 8.14
CA PHE A 616 5.18 7.27 8.99
C PHE A 616 5.68 5.97 8.33
N ASN A 617 4.87 5.34 7.51
CA ASN A 617 5.18 4.09 6.81
C ASN A 617 5.67 4.27 5.36
N LEU A 618 5.79 5.52 4.87
CA LEU A 618 6.15 5.82 3.48
C LEU A 618 7.47 5.15 3.07
N GLU A 619 8.49 5.24 3.92
CA GLU A 619 9.81 4.66 3.66
C GLU A 619 9.71 3.14 3.47
N LEU A 620 9.13 2.43 4.45
CA LEU A 620 9.05 0.97 4.44
C LEU A 620 8.16 0.45 3.31
N MET A 621 6.97 1.04 3.12
CA MET A 621 6.03 0.60 2.08
C MET A 621 6.59 0.85 0.68
N SER A 622 7.11 2.05 0.42
CA SER A 622 7.73 2.37 -0.87
C SER A 622 8.93 1.48 -1.16
N PHE A 623 9.78 1.21 -0.14
CA PHE A 623 10.92 0.31 -0.28
C PHE A 623 10.49 -1.10 -0.71
N ILE A 624 9.51 -1.68 -0.01
CA ILE A 624 9.05 -3.04 -0.28
C ILE A 624 8.49 -3.15 -1.69
N PHE A 625 7.62 -2.22 -2.10
CA PHE A 625 7.03 -2.26 -3.43
C PHE A 625 8.07 -2.02 -4.53
N LEU A 626 8.96 -1.03 -4.37
CA LEU A 626 9.98 -0.73 -5.37
C LEU A 626 11.02 -1.84 -5.50
N VAL A 627 11.45 -2.46 -4.39
CA VAL A 627 12.41 -3.55 -4.43
C VAL A 627 11.76 -4.83 -4.95
N ALA A 628 10.60 -5.23 -4.42
CA ALA A 628 9.94 -6.46 -4.82
C ALA A 628 9.56 -6.46 -6.31
N LEU A 629 8.97 -5.36 -6.80
CA LEU A 629 8.51 -5.22 -8.19
C LEU A 629 9.65 -4.79 -9.14
N GLY A 630 10.61 -4.01 -8.66
CA GLY A 630 11.76 -3.57 -9.46
C GLY A 630 12.72 -4.71 -9.81
N VAL A 631 12.95 -5.63 -8.87
CA VAL A 631 13.86 -6.77 -9.08
C VAL A 631 13.33 -7.75 -10.12
N ASP A 632 12.03 -7.94 -10.20
CA ASP A 632 11.38 -8.86 -11.15
C ASP A 632 11.82 -8.61 -12.58
N TYR A 633 11.76 -7.37 -13.01
CA TYR A 633 12.15 -7.01 -14.36
C TYR A 633 13.67 -7.06 -14.58
N ASN A 634 14.48 -6.87 -13.52
CA ASN A 634 15.91 -7.06 -13.59
C ASN A 634 16.24 -8.55 -13.84
N ILE A 635 15.48 -9.47 -13.23
CA ILE A 635 15.56 -10.91 -13.49
C ILE A 635 15.29 -11.19 -14.97
N PHE A 636 14.21 -10.62 -15.54
CA PHE A 636 13.87 -10.83 -16.95
C PHE A 636 14.96 -10.32 -17.90
N LEU A 637 15.43 -9.10 -17.70
CA LEU A 637 16.47 -8.52 -18.55
C LEU A 637 17.77 -9.33 -18.47
N MET A 638 18.19 -9.68 -17.25
CA MET A 638 19.48 -10.33 -17.03
C MET A 638 19.48 -11.82 -17.39
N THR A 639 18.35 -12.53 -17.21
CA THR A 639 18.22 -13.90 -17.73
C THR A 639 18.30 -13.91 -19.25
N ARG A 640 17.61 -13.01 -19.92
CA ARG A 640 17.70 -12.88 -21.38
C ARG A 640 19.09 -12.47 -21.84
N ALA A 641 19.72 -11.52 -21.14
CA ALA A 641 21.11 -11.12 -21.44
C ALA A 641 22.10 -12.30 -21.31
N ARG A 642 21.88 -13.20 -20.34
CA ARG A 642 22.68 -14.41 -20.16
C ARG A 642 22.47 -15.44 -21.28
N GLU A 643 21.23 -15.64 -21.70
CA GLU A 643 20.91 -16.51 -22.84
C GLU A 643 21.59 -16.01 -24.13
N GLU A 644 21.46 -14.72 -24.42
CA GLU A 644 22.10 -14.10 -25.59
C GLU A 644 23.62 -14.06 -25.48
N ALA A 645 24.15 -13.91 -24.25
CA ALA A 645 25.60 -13.92 -24.01
C ALA A 645 26.23 -15.27 -24.33
N ALA A 646 25.55 -16.39 -24.15
CA ALA A 646 26.02 -17.71 -24.51
C ALA A 646 26.28 -17.88 -26.03
N VAL A 647 25.59 -17.09 -26.86
CA VAL A 647 25.67 -17.14 -28.32
C VAL A 647 26.54 -16.04 -28.89
N ARG A 648 26.42 -14.81 -28.38
CA ARG A 648 26.98 -13.57 -28.98
C ARG A 648 28.07 -12.94 -28.11
N GLY A 649 28.39 -13.51 -26.94
CA GLY A 649 29.19 -12.87 -25.90
C GLY A 649 28.45 -11.82 -25.11
N THR A 650 28.91 -11.50 -23.91
CA THR A 650 28.17 -10.67 -22.93
C THR A 650 27.80 -9.27 -23.45
N ARG A 651 28.74 -8.60 -24.12
CA ARG A 651 28.53 -7.22 -24.60
C ARG A 651 27.44 -7.12 -25.63
N GLU A 652 27.43 -7.96 -26.65
CA GLU A 652 26.41 -7.97 -27.68
C GLU A 652 25.11 -8.63 -27.16
N GLY A 653 25.24 -9.58 -26.23
CA GLY A 653 24.12 -10.25 -25.60
C GLY A 653 23.23 -9.30 -24.79
N VAL A 654 23.81 -8.39 -24.01
CA VAL A 654 23.01 -7.41 -23.24
C VAL A 654 22.30 -6.40 -24.15
N LEU A 655 22.91 -5.99 -25.26
CA LEU A 655 22.29 -5.10 -26.22
C LEU A 655 21.15 -5.80 -26.99
N ALA A 656 21.33 -7.07 -27.33
CA ALA A 656 20.28 -7.89 -27.93
C ALA A 656 19.11 -8.11 -26.97
N ALA A 657 19.38 -8.40 -25.69
CA ALA A 657 18.37 -8.50 -24.66
C ALA A 657 17.58 -7.19 -24.50
N LEU A 658 18.28 -6.04 -24.41
CA LEU A 658 17.65 -4.72 -24.31
C LEU A 658 16.71 -4.44 -25.50
N THR A 659 17.16 -4.72 -26.72
CA THR A 659 16.34 -4.48 -27.92
C THR A 659 15.15 -5.43 -28.03
N GLY A 660 15.28 -6.67 -27.58
CA GLY A 660 14.22 -7.68 -27.62
C GLY A 660 13.17 -7.52 -26.51
N THR A 661 13.59 -7.10 -25.31
CA THR A 661 12.68 -7.02 -24.14
C THR A 661 12.24 -5.61 -23.78
N GLY A 662 12.93 -4.58 -24.27
CA GLY A 662 12.72 -3.20 -23.84
C GLY A 662 11.29 -2.69 -23.99
N GLY A 663 10.60 -3.03 -25.09
CA GLY A 663 9.22 -2.64 -25.31
C GLY A 663 8.23 -3.24 -24.32
N VAL A 664 8.41 -4.52 -23.98
CA VAL A 664 7.57 -5.25 -23.02
C VAL A 664 7.76 -4.70 -21.62
N ILE A 665 9.03 -4.56 -21.21
CA ILE A 665 9.41 -4.05 -19.88
C ILE A 665 8.89 -2.62 -19.67
N THR A 666 8.97 -1.77 -20.71
CA THR A 666 8.47 -0.38 -20.60
C THR A 666 6.95 -0.33 -20.52
N GLY A 667 6.26 -1.15 -21.33
CA GLY A 667 4.80 -1.26 -21.27
C GLY A 667 4.33 -1.72 -19.90
N ALA A 668 4.98 -2.72 -19.35
CA ALA A 668 4.72 -3.26 -18.02
C ALA A 668 5.00 -2.22 -16.93
N GLY A 669 6.17 -1.57 -16.94
CA GLY A 669 6.49 -0.52 -15.97
C GLY A 669 5.53 0.68 -16.02
N LEU A 670 5.02 1.04 -17.21
CA LEU A 670 4.03 2.10 -17.34
C LEU A 670 2.68 1.70 -16.74
N ILE A 671 2.24 0.45 -16.94
CA ILE A 671 1.01 -0.08 -16.34
C ILE A 671 1.15 -0.13 -14.83
N LEU A 672 2.27 -0.63 -14.32
CA LEU A 672 2.54 -0.72 -12.89
C LEU A 672 2.57 0.67 -12.24
N ALA A 673 3.32 1.62 -12.81
CA ALA A 673 3.34 3.00 -12.34
C ALA A 673 1.93 3.63 -12.37
N GLY A 674 1.17 3.39 -13.43
CA GLY A 674 -0.21 3.86 -13.56
C GLY A 674 -1.12 3.29 -12.48
N THR A 675 -1.02 1.99 -12.16
CA THR A 675 -1.83 1.37 -11.10
C THR A 675 -1.54 1.98 -9.73
N PHE A 676 -0.28 2.20 -9.37
CA PHE A 676 0.07 2.90 -8.13
C PHE A 676 -0.34 4.37 -8.15
N ALA A 677 -0.25 5.05 -9.30
CA ALA A 677 -0.73 6.42 -9.43
C ALA A 677 -2.24 6.57 -9.16
N THR A 678 -3.06 5.52 -9.28
CA THR A 678 -4.48 5.60 -8.93
C THR A 678 -4.71 5.83 -7.44
N LEU A 679 -3.76 5.47 -6.57
CA LEU A 679 -3.82 5.78 -5.14
C LEU A 679 -3.83 7.29 -4.86
N THR A 680 -3.25 8.11 -5.75
CA THR A 680 -3.26 9.58 -5.60
C THR A 680 -4.64 10.21 -5.79
N LEU A 681 -5.64 9.45 -6.23
CA LEU A 681 -7.03 9.91 -6.34
C LEU A 681 -7.79 9.77 -5.02
N LEU A 682 -7.20 9.12 -4.04
CA LEU A 682 -7.82 8.88 -2.75
C LEU A 682 -7.65 10.09 -1.84
N PRO A 683 -8.62 10.37 -0.96
CA PRO A 683 -8.52 11.47 -0.01
C PRO A 683 -7.76 11.08 1.27
N LEU A 684 -6.77 10.21 1.17
CA LEU A 684 -5.90 9.73 2.26
C LEU A 684 -4.45 10.04 1.91
N GLU A 685 -3.83 10.98 2.62
CA GLU A 685 -2.47 11.48 2.31
C GLU A 685 -1.43 10.38 2.30
N GLU A 686 -1.52 9.45 3.24
CA GLU A 686 -0.64 8.28 3.32
C GLU A 686 -0.64 7.47 2.01
N LEU A 687 -1.82 7.13 1.49
CA LEU A 687 -1.96 6.41 0.21
C LEU A 687 -1.56 7.26 -1.00
N VAL A 688 -1.82 8.57 -0.95
CA VAL A 688 -1.35 9.52 -1.98
C VAL A 688 0.16 9.53 -2.04
N GLN A 689 0.83 9.65 -0.88
CA GLN A 689 2.28 9.69 -0.80
C GLN A 689 2.91 8.35 -1.25
N VAL A 690 2.42 7.22 -0.74
CA VAL A 690 2.90 5.89 -1.15
C VAL A 690 2.66 5.66 -2.64
N GLY A 691 1.45 5.94 -3.13
CA GLY A 691 1.09 5.75 -4.53
C GLY A 691 1.93 6.59 -5.50
N ALA A 692 2.11 7.88 -5.20
CA ALA A 692 2.93 8.78 -6.01
C ALA A 692 4.43 8.37 -5.98
N THR A 693 4.96 8.07 -4.79
CA THR A 693 6.35 7.65 -4.61
C THR A 693 6.64 6.37 -5.38
N VAL A 694 5.80 5.33 -5.23
CA VAL A 694 6.00 4.08 -5.95
C VAL A 694 5.83 4.28 -7.46
N ALA A 695 4.84 5.04 -7.91
CA ALA A 695 4.64 5.32 -9.34
C ALA A 695 5.86 6.00 -9.97
N VAL A 696 6.37 7.05 -9.33
CA VAL A 696 7.57 7.78 -9.79
C VAL A 696 8.80 6.88 -9.73
N GLY A 697 8.98 6.12 -8.65
CA GLY A 697 10.10 5.18 -8.49
C GLY A 697 10.12 4.08 -9.56
N VAL A 698 8.96 3.51 -9.89
CA VAL A 698 8.83 2.53 -11.00
C VAL A 698 9.19 3.15 -12.35
N LEU A 699 8.78 4.40 -12.62
CA LEU A 699 9.15 5.11 -13.85
C LEU A 699 10.65 5.39 -13.89
N LEU A 700 11.24 5.87 -12.80
CA LEU A 700 12.67 6.14 -12.68
C LEU A 700 13.47 4.85 -12.88
N ASP A 701 13.06 3.76 -12.25
CA ASP A 701 13.70 2.45 -12.41
C ASP A 701 13.57 1.94 -13.86
N THR A 702 12.39 2.04 -14.47
CA THR A 702 12.14 1.55 -15.82
C THR A 702 12.94 2.31 -16.88
N PHE A 703 12.96 3.65 -16.84
CA PHE A 703 13.54 4.46 -17.91
C PHE A 703 15.01 4.80 -17.69
N LEU A 704 15.47 4.99 -16.44
CA LEU A 704 16.85 5.36 -16.14
C LEU A 704 17.69 4.15 -15.74
N VAL A 705 17.24 3.41 -14.74
CA VAL A 705 18.07 2.33 -14.18
C VAL A 705 18.12 1.15 -15.16
N ARG A 706 16.97 0.66 -15.56
CA ARG A 706 16.85 -0.56 -16.37
C ARG A 706 17.14 -0.36 -17.85
N ALA A 707 16.65 0.76 -18.43
CA ALA A 707 16.89 1.01 -19.85
C ALA A 707 18.33 1.49 -20.14
N LEU A 708 19.00 2.14 -19.20
CA LEU A 708 20.29 2.78 -19.42
C LEU A 708 21.39 2.27 -18.48
N LEU A 709 21.18 2.34 -17.15
CA LEU A 709 22.26 2.10 -16.18
C LEU A 709 22.71 0.64 -16.15
N ILE A 710 21.77 -0.29 -15.96
CA ILE A 710 22.07 -1.73 -15.87
C ILE A 710 22.73 -2.26 -17.16
N PRO A 711 22.19 -1.99 -18.38
CA PRO A 711 22.85 -2.39 -19.61
C PRO A 711 24.23 -1.77 -19.77
N ALA A 712 24.43 -0.50 -19.38
CA ALA A 712 25.72 0.17 -19.47
C ALA A 712 26.77 -0.45 -18.52
N ILE A 713 26.39 -0.78 -17.27
CA ILE A 713 27.25 -1.46 -16.32
C ILE A 713 27.61 -2.85 -16.84
N THR A 714 26.62 -3.65 -17.26
CA THR A 714 26.83 -5.00 -17.77
C THR A 714 27.73 -5.00 -19.01
N TYR A 715 27.50 -4.05 -19.95
CA TYR A 715 28.33 -3.87 -21.14
C TYR A 715 29.80 -3.57 -20.80
N ARG A 716 30.05 -2.76 -19.79
CA ARG A 716 31.41 -2.40 -19.33
C ARG A 716 32.10 -3.56 -18.62
N LEU A 717 31.39 -4.26 -17.74
CA LEU A 717 31.92 -5.41 -17.01
C LEU A 717 32.25 -6.60 -17.94
N GLY A 718 31.43 -6.76 -19.01
CA GLY A 718 31.54 -7.92 -19.87
C GLY A 718 31.37 -9.22 -19.10
N ASP A 719 32.20 -10.24 -19.37
CA ASP A 719 32.08 -11.57 -18.75
C ASP A 719 32.30 -11.57 -17.24
N ARG A 720 32.96 -10.55 -16.68
CA ARG A 720 33.09 -10.37 -15.21
C ARG A 720 31.74 -10.23 -14.51
N ALA A 721 30.70 -9.76 -15.22
CA ALA A 721 29.34 -9.66 -14.67
C ALA A 721 28.80 -11.02 -14.17
N TRP A 722 29.27 -12.12 -14.78
CA TRP A 722 28.80 -13.47 -14.48
C TRP A 722 29.65 -14.24 -13.48
N TRP A 723 30.75 -13.65 -12.96
CA TRP A 723 31.61 -14.33 -12.01
C TRP A 723 30.83 -14.85 -10.80
N PRO A 724 31.05 -16.09 -10.29
CA PRO A 724 32.11 -17.06 -10.66
C PRO A 724 31.73 -17.98 -11.83
N SER A 725 30.51 -17.93 -12.38
CA SER A 725 30.16 -18.76 -13.54
C SER A 725 30.75 -18.16 -14.82
N THR A 726 31.19 -19.02 -15.75
CA THR A 726 31.59 -18.60 -17.09
C THR A 726 30.41 -18.78 -18.05
N THR A 727 30.15 -17.80 -18.92
CA THR A 727 29.31 -18.01 -20.10
C THR A 727 30.18 -18.85 -21.05
N GLY A 728 29.89 -20.17 -21.10
CA GLY A 728 30.57 -21.05 -22.07
C GLY A 728 30.26 -20.59 -23.49
N THR A 729 31.14 -19.80 -24.09
CA THR A 729 31.07 -19.55 -25.53
C THR A 729 31.36 -20.87 -26.24
N ALA A 730 30.58 -21.18 -27.28
CA ALA A 730 30.71 -22.40 -28.08
C ALA A 730 32.13 -22.55 -28.75
N SER A 731 33.03 -21.60 -28.52
CA SER A 731 34.42 -21.62 -29.02
C SER A 731 35.41 -22.50 -28.20
N ASP A 732 35.00 -22.97 -26.99
CA ASP A 732 35.88 -23.78 -26.14
C ASP A 732 35.69 -25.30 -26.25
N SER A 733 34.88 -25.77 -27.21
CA SER A 733 34.82 -27.19 -27.52
C SER A 733 35.94 -27.52 -28.47
N PRO A 734 36.93 -28.38 -28.07
CA PRO A 734 37.97 -28.83 -29.01
C PRO A 734 37.28 -29.58 -30.17
N PRO A 735 37.75 -29.47 -31.40
CA PRO A 735 37.18 -30.17 -32.54
C PRO A 735 37.17 -31.66 -32.24
N ARG A 736 35.97 -32.27 -32.19
CA ARG A 736 35.83 -33.73 -32.13
C ARG A 736 36.55 -34.31 -33.35
N ARG A 737 37.67 -34.99 -33.15
CA ARG A 737 38.34 -35.81 -34.14
C ARG A 737 37.54 -37.08 -34.43
#